data_b20fc1d957bb610b31e42195663fb740
#
_entry.id   b20fc1d957bb610b31e42195663fb740
#
_cell.length_a   1.000
_cell.length_b   1.000
_cell.length_c   1.000
_cell.angle_alpha   90.00
_cell.angle_beta   90.00
_cell.angle_gamma   90.00
#
_symmetry.space_group_name_H-M   'P 1'
#
loop_
_entity.id
_entity.type
_entity.pdbx_description
1 polymer ?
#
loop_
_entity_poly.entity_id
_entity_poly.type
_entity_poly.pdbx_seq_one_letter_code
_entity_poly.pdbx_strand_id
1 'polypeptide(L)'
;YATRHGFGYSVFEHTERGIRSELWVYVALDAAVKFTVLKVRNESGRARRLSATGYVGWVLGDLRPKAAPHVVTEVDLGSGALFARNPYHMEFAERVAFFDVDAATRSVSCDRTEFLGRNGTPRSPAALGRVRLSGRMGAGLDPCGAIQVPFELDDGEEREFVFTLGVGRDAADAGKLAKRFRGAPAARAALEAVWQYWKHTLGAVHVETPDPALNVLANGWLLYQTLACRLWARSGYYQSGGAYGFRDQLQDAMALVHAEPHLLREQLLRCAAHQFREGDVQHWWHPPSDRGVRTHCSDDYLWLPLATCRYVASTGDTGVLEATVSFLDGRPVSADEESYYDLPRVSEEAGSLYEHCVRAVLHGLRFGDHGLPLIGSGDWNDGMNRVGEGGKGESVWLSFFLYDVLVRFAELSRLRGDLAFAERCQTEAASLRRNIEQSGWDGEWYRRAYFDDGTPLGSAESVECQIDSIAQSWSVLSGAGDPERSRLAMDALDRNLVRRDASLIQLLDPPFDTSPLDPGYIKGYVPGVRENGGQYTHAAIWAAMAFAALGDSRRAWELTTMINPANHGRSAVEVSTYKVEPYVVAADVYAVSPHTGRGGWSWYTGSAGWFYRLLLESLLGLRLEVDRLALAPCLPADWDGFTVHYRYRETVYHIHVRQTAAGIGEIRVTLDGVEQSGPAVPLVDDRREHAVEVCLPRRRICPKEGVPSTSDFGLSITDRSLCAAEPLPQESALT
;
A
#
# COMPACT_ATOMS: atom_id res chain seq x y z
N TYR A 1 -15.09 27.09 7.42
CA TYR A 1 -13.92 26.20 7.49
C TYR A 1 -13.45 25.88 6.09
N ALA A 2 -12.13 25.96 5.86
CA ALA A 2 -11.47 25.41 4.69
C ALA A 2 -10.37 24.44 5.15
N THR A 3 -10.23 23.33 4.46
CA THR A 3 -9.16 22.35 4.71
C THR A 3 -8.43 22.08 3.43
N ARG A 4 -7.10 22.14 3.48
CA ARG A 4 -6.22 21.77 2.37
C ARG A 4 -5.35 20.61 2.81
N HIS A 5 -5.37 19.53 2.06
CA HIS A 5 -4.48 18.40 2.24
C HIS A 5 -3.43 18.41 1.14
N GLY A 6 -2.17 18.34 1.54
CA GLY A 6 -1.03 18.18 0.65
C GLY A 6 -0.24 16.95 1.01
N PHE A 7 0.83 16.67 0.26
CA PHE A 7 1.68 15.54 0.54
C PHE A 7 2.54 15.81 1.77
N GLY A 8 2.27 15.06 2.84
CA GLY A 8 2.94 15.16 4.12
C GLY A 8 2.46 16.29 5.05
N TYR A 9 1.44 17.05 4.67
CA TYR A 9 0.89 18.13 5.52
C TYR A 9 -0.60 18.35 5.32
N SER A 10 -1.23 18.97 6.32
CA SER A 10 -2.61 19.47 6.24
C SER A 10 -2.71 20.87 6.82
N VAL A 11 -3.60 21.70 6.25
CA VAL A 11 -3.88 23.07 6.70
C VAL A 11 -5.37 23.22 6.95
N PHE A 12 -5.70 23.77 8.11
CA PHE A 12 -7.08 24.06 8.52
C PHE A 12 -7.24 25.56 8.72
N GLU A 13 -8.18 26.17 8.00
CA GLU A 13 -8.44 27.62 8.06
C GLU A 13 -9.84 27.89 8.61
N HIS A 14 -9.93 28.87 9.48
CA HIS A 14 -11.18 29.31 10.05
C HIS A 14 -11.13 30.80 10.40
N THR A 15 -12.25 31.49 10.22
CA THR A 15 -12.42 32.85 10.68
C THR A 15 -13.68 32.93 11.53
N GLU A 16 -13.54 33.45 12.75
CA GLU A 16 -14.65 33.71 13.65
C GLU A 16 -14.48 35.04 14.36
N ARG A 17 -15.53 35.90 14.31
CA ARG A 17 -15.56 37.18 14.97
C ARG A 17 -14.35 38.09 14.67
N GLY A 18 -13.86 38.01 13.42
CA GLY A 18 -12.69 38.79 12.98
C GLY A 18 -11.36 38.22 13.45
N ILE A 19 -11.33 37.03 14.01
CA ILE A 19 -10.09 36.28 14.28
C ILE A 19 -9.93 35.19 13.21
N ARG A 20 -8.90 35.37 12.36
CA ARG A 20 -8.50 34.35 11.38
C ARG A 20 -7.45 33.43 11.99
N SER A 21 -7.66 32.14 11.87
CA SER A 21 -6.72 31.10 12.28
C SER A 21 -6.34 30.23 11.11
N GLU A 22 -5.07 29.85 11.04
CA GLU A 22 -4.50 28.90 10.10
C GLU A 22 -3.66 27.91 10.89
N LEU A 23 -4.00 26.62 10.81
CA LEU A 23 -3.36 25.55 11.56
C LEU A 23 -2.68 24.56 10.58
N TRP A 24 -1.36 24.50 10.62
CA TRP A 24 -0.54 23.56 9.86
C TRP A 24 -0.20 22.34 10.71
N VAL A 25 -0.36 21.15 10.12
CA VAL A 25 -0.04 19.86 10.77
C VAL A 25 0.84 19.04 9.84
N TYR A 26 2.01 18.60 10.33
CA TYR A 26 2.96 17.74 9.61
C TYR A 26 3.89 17.03 10.59
N VAL A 27 4.69 16.06 10.08
CA VAL A 27 5.63 15.27 10.88
C VAL A 27 7.04 15.46 10.31
N ALA A 28 8.06 15.53 11.16
CA ALA A 28 9.46 15.57 10.74
C ALA A 28 9.83 14.25 10.02
N LEU A 29 10.73 14.33 9.02
CA LEU A 29 11.17 13.14 8.29
C LEU A 29 12.13 12.27 9.10
N ASP A 30 12.96 12.90 9.94
CA ASP A 30 14.09 12.29 10.63
C ASP A 30 13.90 12.12 12.14
N ALA A 31 12.67 12.31 12.62
CA ALA A 31 12.33 12.15 14.04
C ALA A 31 10.83 11.91 14.25
N ALA A 32 10.50 11.20 15.31
CA ALA A 32 9.11 10.99 15.73
C ALA A 32 8.55 12.25 16.39
N VAL A 33 8.43 13.35 15.62
CA VAL A 33 7.96 14.67 16.07
C VAL A 33 6.93 15.22 15.11
N LYS A 34 5.72 15.46 15.63
CA LYS A 34 4.61 16.10 14.95
C LYS A 34 4.62 17.60 15.29
N PHE A 35 4.51 18.43 14.27
CA PHE A 35 4.31 19.87 14.38
C PHE A 35 2.83 20.22 14.24
N THR A 36 2.39 21.16 15.06
CA THR A 36 1.11 21.85 14.97
C THR A 36 1.39 23.34 15.05
N VAL A 37 1.45 24.02 13.89
CA VAL A 37 1.79 25.44 13.81
C VAL A 37 0.50 26.21 13.64
N LEU A 38 0.15 27.02 14.65
CA LEU A 38 -1.04 27.87 14.67
C LEU A 38 -0.66 29.31 14.39
N LYS A 39 -1.16 29.87 13.30
CA LYS A 39 -1.13 31.30 13.00
C LYS A 39 -2.47 31.93 13.33
N VAL A 40 -2.45 33.03 14.06
CA VAL A 40 -3.66 33.78 14.47
C VAL A 40 -3.50 35.23 14.05
N ARG A 41 -4.44 35.72 13.24
CA ARG A 41 -4.49 37.11 12.81
C ARG A 41 -5.76 37.79 13.32
N ASN A 42 -5.61 39.01 13.87
CA ASN A 42 -6.73 39.80 14.32
C ASN A 42 -7.19 40.78 13.23
N GLU A 43 -8.39 40.58 12.72
CA GLU A 43 -9.06 41.42 11.71
C GLU A 43 -10.40 41.95 12.27
N SER A 44 -10.51 42.11 13.61
CA SER A 44 -11.77 42.46 14.29
C SER A 44 -12.01 43.95 14.50
N GLY A 45 -11.10 44.81 14.01
CA GLY A 45 -11.19 46.25 14.17
C GLY A 45 -10.83 46.77 15.58
N ARG A 46 -10.30 45.92 16.46
CA ARG A 46 -9.93 46.28 17.85
C ARG A 46 -8.90 45.33 18.43
N ALA A 47 -8.17 45.76 19.45
CA ALA A 47 -7.29 44.89 20.21
C ALA A 47 -8.05 43.73 20.88
N ARG A 48 -7.45 42.57 20.90
CA ARG A 48 -8.05 41.34 21.45
C ARG A 48 -7.10 40.68 22.44
N ARG A 49 -7.67 40.21 23.56
CA ARG A 49 -7.00 39.31 24.50
C ARG A 49 -7.44 37.86 24.21
N LEU A 50 -6.49 37.03 23.90
CA LEU A 50 -6.71 35.67 23.43
C LEU A 50 -5.82 34.68 24.18
N SER A 51 -6.09 33.40 24.02
CA SER A 51 -5.17 32.34 24.39
C SER A 51 -5.15 31.25 23.33
N ALA A 52 -3.95 30.71 23.03
CA ALA A 52 -3.78 29.48 22.25
C ALA A 52 -3.61 28.32 23.22
N THR A 53 -4.41 27.27 23.05
CA THR A 53 -4.34 26.10 23.92
C THR A 53 -4.13 24.84 23.09
N GLY A 54 -2.96 24.23 23.23
CA GLY A 54 -2.69 22.89 22.72
C GLY A 54 -3.18 21.83 23.70
N TYR A 55 -3.77 20.75 23.19
CA TYR A 55 -4.29 19.64 24.00
C TYR A 55 -3.96 18.28 23.37
N VAL A 56 -3.49 17.35 24.22
CA VAL A 56 -3.21 15.96 23.87
C VAL A 56 -3.82 15.06 24.94
N GLY A 57 -4.59 14.05 24.52
CA GLY A 57 -5.09 13.00 25.41
C GLY A 57 -4.11 11.82 25.41
N TRP A 58 -3.40 11.59 26.51
CA TRP A 58 -2.47 10.47 26.60
C TRP A 58 -3.22 9.14 26.70
N VAL A 59 -2.82 8.17 25.89
CA VAL A 59 -3.24 6.76 26.00
C VAL A 59 -2.05 5.92 26.43
N LEU A 60 -0.91 6.01 25.73
CA LEU A 60 0.34 5.29 25.99
C LEU A 60 0.12 3.81 26.29
N GLY A 61 -0.68 3.17 25.46
CA GLY A 61 -1.09 1.76 25.54
C GLY A 61 -2.19 1.45 24.54
N ASP A 62 -2.77 0.26 24.62
CA ASP A 62 -3.83 -0.22 23.74
C ASP A 62 -5.17 0.51 23.96
N LEU A 63 -5.58 0.63 25.22
CA LEU A 63 -6.87 1.22 25.60
C LEU A 63 -6.71 2.22 26.76
N ARG A 64 -7.31 3.41 26.60
CA ARG A 64 -7.29 4.46 27.64
C ARG A 64 -7.70 3.95 29.03
N PRO A 65 -8.80 3.22 29.25
CA PRO A 65 -9.17 2.77 30.59
C PRO A 65 -8.13 1.87 31.26
N LYS A 66 -7.40 1.08 30.49
CA LYS A 66 -6.33 0.22 30.99
C LYS A 66 -5.04 0.98 31.26
N ALA A 67 -4.65 1.88 30.34
CA ALA A 67 -3.38 2.60 30.40
C ALA A 67 -3.41 3.78 31.39
N ALA A 68 -4.53 4.50 31.53
CA ALA A 68 -4.63 5.73 32.31
C ALA A 68 -4.12 5.62 33.77
N PRO A 69 -4.37 4.55 34.54
CA PRO A 69 -3.84 4.41 35.90
C PRO A 69 -2.31 4.40 35.98
N HIS A 70 -1.62 4.06 34.89
CA HIS A 70 -0.18 3.85 34.83
C HIS A 70 0.57 5.02 34.17
N VAL A 71 -0.15 5.96 33.54
CA VAL A 71 0.48 7.12 32.92
C VAL A 71 0.89 8.13 33.99
N VAL A 72 2.19 8.47 33.96
CA VAL A 72 2.80 9.50 34.82
C VAL A 72 3.17 10.69 33.97
N THR A 73 2.79 11.90 34.41
CA THR A 73 3.08 13.16 33.72
C THR A 73 3.93 14.08 34.58
N GLU A 74 4.87 14.80 33.96
CA GLU A 74 5.78 15.72 34.62
C GLU A 74 6.24 16.85 33.66
N VAL A 75 6.81 17.90 34.17
CA VAL A 75 7.56 18.88 33.39
C VAL A 75 9.03 18.57 33.48
N ASP A 76 9.67 18.33 32.35
CA ASP A 76 11.13 18.20 32.29
C ASP A 76 11.81 19.54 32.60
N LEU A 77 12.60 19.58 33.68
CA LEU A 77 13.30 20.79 34.09
C LEU A 77 14.34 21.27 33.07
N GLY A 78 14.89 20.35 32.29
CA GLY A 78 15.92 20.65 31.30
C GLY A 78 15.40 21.32 30.03
N SER A 79 14.28 20.84 29.50
CA SER A 79 13.64 21.36 28.29
C SER A 79 12.42 22.23 28.57
N GLY A 80 11.78 22.04 29.73
CA GLY A 80 10.51 22.67 30.09
C GLY A 80 9.30 22.03 29.40
N ALA A 81 9.45 20.97 28.61
CA ALA A 81 8.38 20.27 27.94
C ALA A 81 7.56 19.41 28.92
N LEU A 82 6.27 19.20 28.62
CA LEU A 82 5.46 18.20 29.31
C LEU A 82 5.89 16.83 28.86
N PHE A 83 6.26 15.96 29.80
CA PHE A 83 6.56 14.54 29.56
C PHE A 83 5.39 13.68 30.04
N ALA A 84 5.21 12.56 29.33
CA ALA A 84 4.29 11.52 29.74
C ALA A 84 4.91 10.14 29.44
N ARG A 85 4.78 9.22 30.39
CA ARG A 85 5.33 7.85 30.26
C ARG A 85 4.39 6.83 30.90
N ASN A 86 4.44 5.60 30.41
CA ASN A 86 3.76 4.46 31.02
C ASN A 86 4.79 3.40 31.41
N PRO A 87 5.37 3.45 32.62
CA PRO A 87 6.39 2.50 33.06
C PRO A 87 5.91 1.08 33.26
N TYR A 88 4.60 0.86 33.20
CA TYR A 88 4.00 -0.48 33.29
C TYR A 88 3.84 -1.18 31.94
N HIS A 89 4.09 -0.48 30.83
CA HIS A 89 3.98 -1.05 29.49
C HIS A 89 5.16 -2.00 29.22
N MET A 90 4.87 -3.24 28.80
CA MET A 90 5.91 -4.28 28.64
C MET A 90 6.96 -3.93 27.55
N GLU A 91 6.51 -3.30 26.47
CA GLU A 91 7.36 -3.05 25.29
C GLU A 91 7.90 -1.61 25.22
N PHE A 92 7.19 -0.65 25.85
CA PHE A 92 7.49 0.77 25.71
C PHE A 92 7.72 1.48 27.06
N ALA A 93 8.08 0.74 28.12
CA ALA A 93 8.28 1.29 29.47
C ALA A 93 9.29 2.43 29.53
N GLU A 94 10.34 2.36 28.73
CA GLU A 94 11.41 3.36 28.67
C GLU A 94 11.06 4.57 27.79
N ARG A 95 10.05 4.45 26.90
CA ARG A 95 9.68 5.53 25.98
C ARG A 95 9.04 6.69 26.75
N VAL A 96 9.43 7.92 26.36
CA VAL A 96 8.88 9.15 26.93
C VAL A 96 8.28 10.01 25.82
N ALA A 97 6.95 10.19 25.87
CA ALA A 97 6.27 11.14 25.02
C ALA A 97 6.44 12.57 25.58
N PHE A 98 6.52 13.55 24.69
CA PHE A 98 6.58 14.95 25.09
C PHE A 98 5.60 15.82 24.32
N PHE A 99 5.14 16.90 24.98
CA PHE A 99 4.35 17.95 24.38
C PHE A 99 4.88 19.29 24.79
N ASP A 100 5.14 20.18 23.84
CA ASP A 100 5.80 21.46 24.09
C ASP A 100 5.23 22.59 23.21
N VAL A 101 5.53 23.82 23.56
CA VAL A 101 5.27 25.04 22.77
C VAL A 101 6.42 26.02 22.93
N ASP A 102 6.71 26.82 21.90
CA ASP A 102 7.79 27.79 21.85
C ASP A 102 7.50 29.12 22.60
N ALA A 103 6.63 29.10 23.61
CA ALA A 103 6.27 30.26 24.39
C ALA A 103 6.78 30.17 25.83
N ALA A 104 7.48 31.21 26.28
CA ALA A 104 7.99 31.30 27.66
C ALA A 104 6.86 31.46 28.69
N THR A 105 5.87 32.31 28.38
CA THR A 105 4.71 32.55 29.25
C THR A 105 3.62 31.51 28.90
N ARG A 106 3.46 30.49 29.77
CA ARG A 106 2.49 29.44 29.59
C ARG A 106 2.00 28.89 30.93
N SER A 107 0.87 28.23 30.91
CA SER A 107 0.36 27.41 32.00
C SER A 107 0.01 26.02 31.50
N VAL A 108 0.05 25.04 32.38
CA VAL A 108 -0.11 23.62 32.00
C VAL A 108 -1.15 22.92 32.89
N SER A 109 -1.75 21.84 32.39
CA SER A 109 -2.51 20.87 33.18
C SER A 109 -2.39 19.49 32.53
N CYS A 110 -2.25 18.46 33.35
CA CYS A 110 -2.20 17.07 32.92
C CYS A 110 -3.41 16.25 33.39
N ASP A 111 -4.44 16.89 33.89
CA ASP A 111 -5.68 16.27 34.32
C ASP A 111 -6.82 16.59 33.34
N ARG A 112 -7.23 15.58 32.54
CA ARG A 112 -8.28 15.71 31.55
C ARG A 112 -9.65 16.02 32.19
N THR A 113 -9.95 15.44 33.35
CA THR A 113 -11.21 15.70 34.05
C THR A 113 -11.29 17.15 34.51
N GLU A 114 -10.19 17.71 34.97
CA GLU A 114 -10.09 19.13 35.29
C GLU A 114 -10.17 20.01 34.05
N PHE A 115 -9.46 19.65 32.97
CA PHE A 115 -9.39 20.43 31.76
C PHE A 115 -10.73 20.50 31.03
N LEU A 116 -11.38 19.36 30.80
CA LEU A 116 -12.68 19.32 30.12
C LEU A 116 -13.83 19.77 31.03
N GLY A 117 -13.71 19.50 32.30
CA GLY A 117 -14.82 19.63 33.28
C GLY A 117 -15.66 18.34 33.37
N ARG A 118 -16.40 18.18 34.45
CA ARG A 118 -17.31 17.05 34.62
C ARG A 118 -18.37 17.07 33.52
N ASN A 119 -18.44 15.98 32.77
CA ASN A 119 -19.31 15.85 31.59
C ASN A 119 -19.00 16.84 30.44
N GLY A 120 -17.83 17.50 30.48
CA GLY A 120 -17.37 18.41 29.42
C GLY A 120 -16.82 17.68 28.20
N THR A 121 -16.71 18.38 27.09
CA THR A 121 -16.19 17.87 25.82
C THR A 121 -15.08 18.77 25.29
N PRO A 122 -14.25 18.29 24.35
CA PRO A 122 -13.24 19.13 23.67
C PRO A 122 -13.83 20.36 22.93
N ARG A 123 -15.12 20.36 22.63
CA ARG A 123 -15.80 21.52 21.99
C ARG A 123 -15.91 22.73 22.91
N SER A 124 -16.03 22.51 24.24
CA SER A 124 -16.16 23.57 25.22
C SER A 124 -15.52 23.15 26.54
N PRO A 125 -14.18 23.05 26.59
CA PRO A 125 -13.49 22.66 27.80
C PRO A 125 -13.65 23.72 28.90
N ALA A 126 -13.97 23.30 30.12
CA ALA A 126 -14.16 24.19 31.27
C ALA A 126 -12.90 25.03 31.57
N ALA A 127 -11.72 24.52 31.28
CA ALA A 127 -10.45 25.17 31.50
C ALA A 127 -10.25 26.45 30.64
N LEU A 128 -10.89 26.54 29.47
CA LEU A 128 -10.80 27.75 28.63
C LEU A 128 -11.50 28.98 29.22
N GLY A 129 -12.39 28.78 30.19
CA GLY A 129 -12.96 29.87 30.98
C GLY A 129 -12.04 30.40 32.09
N ARG A 130 -10.86 29.83 32.29
CA ARG A 130 -9.90 30.23 33.33
C ARG A 130 -8.79 31.11 32.75
N VAL A 131 -8.24 31.99 33.59
CA VAL A 131 -7.11 32.85 33.23
C VAL A 131 -5.84 32.04 33.00
N ARG A 132 -5.70 30.93 33.72
CA ARG A 132 -4.55 29.99 33.59
C ARG A 132 -4.95 28.57 34.00
N LEU A 133 -4.24 27.58 33.46
CA LEU A 133 -4.36 26.19 33.86
C LEU A 133 -3.75 25.97 35.26
N SER A 134 -4.15 24.91 35.95
CA SER A 134 -3.87 24.66 37.36
C SER A 134 -2.44 24.28 37.71
N GLY A 135 -1.66 23.77 36.74
CA GLY A 135 -0.37 23.16 37.00
C GLY A 135 -0.43 21.72 37.52
N ARG A 136 -1.59 21.09 37.53
CA ARG A 136 -1.77 19.74 38.04
C ARG A 136 -1.11 18.71 37.13
N MET A 137 -0.25 17.86 37.69
CA MET A 137 0.48 16.81 37.00
C MET A 137 0.81 15.65 37.96
N GLY A 138 1.31 14.53 37.46
CA GLY A 138 1.72 13.38 38.25
C GLY A 138 1.02 12.09 37.84
N ALA A 139 0.93 11.15 38.77
CA ALA A 139 0.26 9.86 38.62
C ALA A 139 -1.19 9.93 39.17
N GLY A 140 -2.00 8.95 38.76
CA GLY A 140 -3.38 8.79 39.32
C GLY A 140 -4.38 9.85 38.83
N LEU A 141 -4.11 10.47 37.70
CA LEU A 141 -4.98 11.42 37.01
C LEU A 141 -5.66 10.76 35.81
N ASP A 142 -6.69 11.40 35.23
CA ASP A 142 -7.12 11.09 33.85
C ASP A 142 -6.14 11.82 32.91
N PRO A 143 -5.16 11.12 32.29
CA PRO A 143 -3.98 11.75 31.76
C PRO A 143 -4.24 12.51 30.46
N CYS A 144 -3.77 13.77 30.42
CA CYS A 144 -3.68 14.61 29.23
C CYS A 144 -2.42 15.47 29.27
N GLY A 145 -2.15 16.18 28.20
CA GLY A 145 -1.22 17.30 28.13
C GLY A 145 -1.94 18.53 27.61
N ALA A 146 -2.14 19.54 28.44
CA ALA A 146 -2.70 20.81 28.04
C ALA A 146 -1.69 21.93 28.30
N ILE A 147 -1.42 22.77 27.31
CA ILE A 147 -0.58 23.95 27.43
C ILE A 147 -1.34 25.15 26.91
N GLN A 148 -1.51 26.18 27.74
CA GLN A 148 -2.17 27.42 27.39
C GLN A 148 -1.19 28.58 27.37
N VAL A 149 -1.22 29.37 26.28
CA VAL A 149 -0.41 30.54 26.05
C VAL A 149 -1.33 31.74 25.92
N PRO A 150 -1.38 32.68 26.91
CA PRO A 150 -2.12 33.94 26.78
C PRO A 150 -1.34 34.92 25.91
N PHE A 151 -2.05 35.73 25.12
CA PHE A 151 -1.48 36.77 24.29
C PHE A 151 -2.48 37.89 23.96
N GLU A 152 -1.96 38.99 23.51
CA GLU A 152 -2.74 40.15 23.00
C GLU A 152 -2.35 40.37 21.54
N LEU A 153 -3.31 40.75 20.70
CA LEU A 153 -3.12 41.15 19.32
C LEU A 153 -3.85 42.47 19.06
N ASP A 154 -3.13 43.46 18.54
CA ASP A 154 -3.75 44.66 17.99
C ASP A 154 -4.44 44.32 16.65
N ASP A 155 -5.31 45.24 16.17
CA ASP A 155 -5.98 45.04 14.89
C ASP A 155 -4.96 44.96 13.73
N GLY A 156 -5.08 43.99 12.86
CA GLY A 156 -4.15 43.71 11.78
C GLY A 156 -2.91 42.90 12.18
N GLU A 157 -2.65 42.70 13.48
CA GLU A 157 -1.50 41.94 13.97
C GLU A 157 -1.69 40.43 13.81
N GLU A 158 -0.56 39.72 13.57
CA GLU A 158 -0.51 38.23 13.45
C GLU A 158 0.52 37.67 14.43
N ARG A 159 0.22 36.48 14.97
CA ARG A 159 1.14 35.72 15.83
C ARG A 159 1.12 34.22 15.48
N GLU A 160 2.31 33.63 15.54
CA GLU A 160 2.53 32.21 15.29
C GLU A 160 2.88 31.48 16.59
N PHE A 161 2.34 30.27 16.79
CA PHE A 161 2.65 29.39 17.89
C PHE A 161 3.01 28.01 17.34
N VAL A 162 4.14 27.45 17.75
CA VAL A 162 4.62 26.15 17.33
C VAL A 162 4.47 25.15 18.49
N PHE A 163 3.48 24.28 18.38
CA PHE A 163 3.34 23.13 19.26
C PHE A 163 4.03 21.93 18.65
N THR A 164 4.78 21.17 19.49
CA THR A 164 5.43 19.93 19.11
C THR A 164 4.95 18.80 20.00
N LEU A 165 4.61 17.67 19.37
CA LEU A 165 4.27 16.40 20.03
C LEU A 165 5.23 15.34 19.51
N GLY A 166 5.95 14.67 20.40
CA GLY A 166 6.90 13.65 19.97
C GLY A 166 7.13 12.57 21.01
N VAL A 167 7.99 11.61 20.66
CA VAL A 167 8.41 10.52 21.55
C VAL A 167 9.92 10.29 21.42
N GLY A 168 10.60 10.21 22.56
CA GLY A 168 11.99 9.81 22.64
C GLY A 168 12.14 8.36 23.11
N ARG A 169 13.30 7.79 22.89
CA ARG A 169 13.68 6.46 23.40
C ARG A 169 13.67 6.41 24.92
N ASP A 170 14.03 7.54 25.53
CA ASP A 170 14.07 7.79 26.97
C ASP A 170 13.83 9.29 27.25
N ALA A 171 13.88 9.69 28.51
CA ALA A 171 13.68 11.08 28.93
C ALA A 171 14.76 12.04 28.39
N ALA A 172 16.02 11.58 28.29
CA ALA A 172 17.11 12.39 27.78
C ALA A 172 16.96 12.66 26.28
N ASP A 173 16.55 11.65 25.51
CA ASP A 173 16.27 11.74 24.07
C ASP A 173 15.06 12.64 23.81
N ALA A 174 13.96 12.43 24.56
CA ALA A 174 12.75 13.29 24.48
C ALA A 174 13.10 14.77 24.74
N GLY A 175 13.93 15.06 25.74
CA GLY A 175 14.39 16.41 26.04
C GLY A 175 15.27 17.02 24.94
N LYS A 176 16.12 16.21 24.29
CA LYS A 176 16.92 16.64 23.13
C LYS A 176 16.01 16.97 21.93
N LEU A 177 15.05 16.10 21.62
CA LEU A 177 14.10 16.30 20.53
C LEU A 177 13.25 17.56 20.77
N ALA A 178 12.70 17.75 21.97
CA ALA A 178 11.95 18.96 22.32
C ALA A 178 12.73 20.26 22.12
N LYS A 179 14.04 20.25 22.45
CA LYS A 179 14.94 21.40 22.22
C LYS A 179 15.28 21.58 20.74
N ARG A 180 15.59 20.50 20.01
CA ARG A 180 15.97 20.53 18.59
C ARG A 180 14.86 21.13 17.75
N PHE A 181 13.61 20.74 17.99
CA PHE A 181 12.46 21.09 17.15
C PHE A 181 11.63 22.27 17.69
N ARG A 182 12.17 23.04 18.62
CA ARG A 182 11.48 24.21 19.21
C ARG A 182 11.54 25.42 18.29
N GLY A 183 10.39 26.07 18.12
CA GLY A 183 10.25 27.38 17.50
C GLY A 183 10.10 27.38 15.98
N ALA A 184 9.72 28.55 15.47
CA ALA A 184 9.39 28.74 14.06
C ALA A 184 10.50 28.36 13.07
N PRO A 185 11.80 28.63 13.32
CA PRO A 185 12.85 28.23 12.38
C PRO A 185 12.94 26.71 12.20
N ALA A 186 12.86 25.95 13.30
CA ALA A 186 12.89 24.48 13.24
C ALA A 186 11.64 23.90 12.56
N ALA A 187 10.48 24.48 12.86
CA ALA A 187 9.22 24.09 12.21
C ALA A 187 9.25 24.32 10.69
N ARG A 188 9.75 25.48 10.24
CA ARG A 188 9.87 25.80 8.81
C ARG A 188 10.88 24.88 8.10
N ALA A 189 12.03 24.61 8.73
CA ALA A 189 13.02 23.69 8.16
C ALA A 189 12.47 22.27 8.02
N ALA A 190 11.72 21.78 9.00
CA ALA A 190 11.07 20.47 8.94
C ALA A 190 10.00 20.40 7.84
N LEU A 191 9.19 21.45 7.67
CA LEU A 191 8.19 21.53 6.60
C LEU A 191 8.84 21.56 5.21
N GLU A 192 9.90 22.35 5.05
CA GLU A 192 10.65 22.40 3.80
C GLU A 192 11.25 21.04 3.45
N ALA A 193 11.82 20.32 4.42
CA ALA A 193 12.30 18.95 4.19
C ALA A 193 11.18 18.00 3.75
N VAL A 194 9.99 18.09 4.34
CA VAL A 194 8.80 17.33 3.92
C VAL A 194 8.43 17.63 2.46
N TRP A 195 8.41 18.92 2.09
CA TRP A 195 8.09 19.30 0.71
C TRP A 195 9.13 18.79 -0.30
N GLN A 196 10.42 18.91 0.03
CA GLN A 196 11.50 18.44 -0.84
C GLN A 196 11.46 16.92 -1.02
N TYR A 197 11.23 16.18 0.06
CA TYR A 197 11.09 14.73 -0.01
C TYR A 197 9.95 14.31 -0.95
N TRP A 198 8.74 14.82 -0.73
CA TRP A 198 7.60 14.45 -1.56
C TRP A 198 7.73 14.93 -3.01
N LYS A 199 8.30 16.12 -3.23
CA LYS A 199 8.60 16.61 -4.58
C LYS A 199 9.58 15.68 -5.30
N HIS A 200 10.60 15.18 -4.61
CA HIS A 200 11.56 14.25 -5.18
C HIS A 200 10.90 12.90 -5.49
N THR A 201 10.28 12.27 -4.50
CA THR A 201 9.70 10.93 -4.62
C THR A 201 8.56 10.88 -5.64
N LEU A 202 7.59 11.78 -5.53
CA LEU A 202 6.43 11.83 -6.44
C LEU A 202 6.79 12.35 -7.83
N GLY A 203 7.86 13.12 -7.95
CA GLY A 203 8.41 13.62 -9.22
C GLY A 203 9.27 12.62 -9.99
N ALA A 204 9.42 11.38 -9.51
CA ALA A 204 10.15 10.36 -10.25
C ALA A 204 9.48 10.00 -11.58
N VAL A 205 8.15 9.95 -11.60
CA VAL A 205 7.35 9.78 -12.81
C VAL A 205 6.20 10.77 -12.78
N HIS A 206 6.17 11.68 -13.75
CA HIS A 206 5.08 12.63 -13.91
C HIS A 206 4.37 12.41 -15.24
N VAL A 207 3.07 12.22 -15.23
CA VAL A 207 2.26 11.92 -16.41
C VAL A 207 1.32 13.07 -16.75
N GLU A 208 1.18 13.35 -18.04
CA GLU A 208 0.23 14.31 -18.59
C GLU A 208 -0.63 13.58 -19.62
N THR A 209 -1.82 13.20 -19.20
CA THR A 209 -2.81 12.49 -20.03
C THR A 209 -4.03 13.37 -20.30
N PRO A 210 -4.88 13.05 -21.28
CA PRO A 210 -6.15 13.73 -21.50
C PRO A 210 -7.14 13.61 -20.33
N ASP A 211 -6.93 12.70 -19.37
CA ASP A 211 -7.77 12.53 -18.19
C ASP A 211 -7.16 13.20 -16.94
N PRO A 212 -7.67 14.39 -16.51
CA PRO A 212 -7.17 15.06 -15.33
C PRO A 212 -7.35 14.27 -14.02
N ALA A 213 -8.39 13.45 -13.92
CA ALA A 213 -8.65 12.63 -12.74
C ALA A 213 -7.56 11.55 -12.56
N LEU A 214 -7.09 10.99 -13.66
CA LEU A 214 -5.98 10.05 -13.68
C LEU A 214 -4.65 10.76 -13.32
N ASN A 215 -4.40 11.94 -13.88
CA ASN A 215 -3.18 12.72 -13.61
C ASN A 215 -3.03 13.04 -12.11
N VAL A 216 -4.11 13.42 -11.43
CA VAL A 216 -4.11 13.71 -9.98
C VAL A 216 -3.70 12.47 -9.16
N LEU A 217 -4.18 11.29 -9.53
CA LEU A 217 -3.84 10.04 -8.83
C LEU A 217 -2.42 9.60 -9.12
N ALA A 218 -2.04 9.51 -10.40
CA ALA A 218 -0.75 9.00 -10.84
C ALA A 218 0.42 9.88 -10.37
N ASN A 219 0.25 11.21 -10.41
CA ASN A 219 1.30 12.17 -10.07
C ASN A 219 1.46 12.43 -8.56
N GLY A 220 0.71 11.70 -7.71
CA GLY A 220 0.87 11.91 -6.28
C GLY A 220 0.13 10.92 -5.39
N TRP A 221 -1.20 10.96 -5.39
CA TRP A 221 -1.98 10.32 -4.33
C TRP A 221 -1.79 8.81 -4.22
N LEU A 222 -1.56 8.08 -5.31
CA LEU A 222 -1.35 6.63 -5.27
C LEU A 222 -0.05 6.25 -4.55
N LEU A 223 1.08 6.87 -4.91
CA LEU A 223 2.35 6.64 -4.21
C LEU A 223 2.34 7.21 -2.80
N TYR A 224 1.72 8.39 -2.59
CA TYR A 224 1.58 8.97 -1.27
C TYR A 224 0.79 8.05 -0.33
N GLN A 225 -0.34 7.51 -0.78
CA GLN A 225 -1.15 6.57 0.00
C GLN A 225 -0.35 5.30 0.33
N THR A 226 0.37 4.75 -0.65
CA THR A 226 1.20 3.56 -0.49
C THR A 226 2.29 3.77 0.55
N LEU A 227 3.07 4.85 0.45
CA LEU A 227 4.15 5.14 1.38
C LEU A 227 3.63 5.54 2.76
N ALA A 228 2.76 6.56 2.82
CA ALA A 228 2.34 7.17 4.08
C ALA A 228 1.49 6.25 4.95
N CYS A 229 0.62 5.42 4.32
CA CYS A 229 -0.34 4.61 5.08
C CYS A 229 0.01 3.13 5.16
N ARG A 230 0.84 2.61 4.24
CA ARG A 230 1.13 1.18 4.19
C ARG A 230 2.52 0.84 4.69
N LEU A 231 3.54 1.60 4.30
CA LEU A 231 4.92 1.33 4.72
C LEU A 231 5.31 2.08 6.00
N TRP A 232 4.92 3.35 6.16
CA TRP A 232 5.36 4.15 7.31
C TRP A 232 4.40 4.13 8.48
N ALA A 233 3.12 4.52 8.28
CA ALA A 233 2.16 4.56 9.36
C ALA A 233 1.52 3.18 9.64
N ARG A 234 1.29 2.37 8.63
CA ARG A 234 0.66 1.04 8.72
C ARG A 234 -0.65 1.06 9.50
N SER A 235 -1.37 2.14 9.40
CA SER A 235 -2.62 2.33 10.11
C SER A 235 -3.57 3.23 9.32
N GLY A 236 -4.83 3.06 9.56
CA GLY A 236 -5.91 3.89 9.07
C GLY A 236 -6.97 4.05 10.15
N TYR A 237 -8.03 4.76 9.83
CA TYR A 237 -9.14 4.96 10.76
C TYR A 237 -9.73 3.64 11.26
N TYR A 238 -9.84 2.65 10.38
CA TYR A 238 -10.42 1.34 10.67
C TYR A 238 -9.44 0.34 11.25
N GLN A 239 -8.15 0.54 11.04
CA GLN A 239 -7.09 -0.34 11.49
C GLN A 239 -5.98 0.47 12.15
N SER A 240 -6.04 0.57 13.46
CA SER A 240 -5.08 1.33 14.27
C SER A 240 -3.90 0.49 14.79
N GLY A 241 -3.87 -0.82 14.48
CA GLY A 241 -2.96 -1.78 15.07
C GLY A 241 -1.49 -1.64 14.69
N GLY A 242 -1.17 -1.01 13.57
CA GLY A 242 0.20 -0.78 13.13
C GLY A 242 0.97 -2.06 12.74
N ALA A 243 0.27 -3.17 12.45
CA ALA A 243 0.90 -4.42 12.04
C ALA A 243 1.58 -4.32 10.68
N TYR A 244 2.70 -5.03 10.51
CA TYR A 244 3.26 -5.37 9.21
C TYR A 244 2.60 -6.64 8.69
N GLY A 245 2.02 -6.61 7.49
CA GLY A 245 1.55 -7.80 6.78
C GLY A 245 2.64 -8.28 5.82
N PHE A 246 3.03 -9.54 5.89
CA PHE A 246 4.11 -10.09 5.08
C PHE A 246 3.86 -9.90 3.58
N ARG A 247 2.75 -10.44 3.07
CA ARG A 247 2.36 -10.30 1.65
C ARG A 247 1.94 -8.89 1.30
N ASP A 248 1.24 -8.20 2.21
CA ASP A 248 0.67 -6.88 1.95
C ASP A 248 1.74 -5.86 1.59
N GLN A 249 2.76 -5.75 2.44
CA GLN A 249 3.81 -4.76 2.25
C GLN A 249 4.80 -5.12 1.15
N LEU A 250 4.98 -6.41 0.82
CA LEU A 250 5.72 -6.80 -0.38
C LEU A 250 5.00 -6.33 -1.64
N GLN A 251 3.67 -6.48 -1.70
CA GLN A 251 2.87 -5.97 -2.81
C GLN A 251 2.94 -4.45 -2.92
N ASP A 252 2.82 -3.74 -1.80
CA ASP A 252 2.94 -2.29 -1.75
C ASP A 252 4.32 -1.81 -2.24
N ALA A 253 5.38 -2.43 -1.73
CA ALA A 253 6.76 -2.07 -2.08
C ALA A 253 7.10 -2.32 -3.56
N MET A 254 6.48 -3.33 -4.18
CA MET A 254 6.64 -3.58 -5.62
C MET A 254 6.18 -2.41 -6.51
N ALA A 255 5.32 -1.52 -6.03
CA ALA A 255 4.91 -0.32 -6.76
C ALA A 255 6.01 0.77 -6.79
N LEU A 256 7.03 0.67 -5.93
CA LEU A 256 8.04 1.70 -5.70
C LEU A 256 9.26 1.60 -6.63
N VAL A 257 9.34 0.59 -7.50
CA VAL A 257 10.53 0.35 -8.33
C VAL A 257 10.93 1.53 -9.21
N HIS A 258 9.96 2.36 -9.60
CA HIS A 258 10.19 3.54 -10.44
C HIS A 258 10.64 4.77 -9.64
N ALA A 259 10.29 4.85 -8.35
CA ALA A 259 10.53 6.04 -7.53
C ALA A 259 11.58 5.81 -6.43
N GLU A 260 11.43 4.75 -5.65
CA GLU A 260 12.22 4.46 -4.44
C GLU A 260 12.57 2.96 -4.36
N PRO A 261 13.33 2.41 -5.32
CA PRO A 261 13.63 0.97 -5.36
C PRO A 261 14.35 0.46 -4.10
N HIS A 262 15.08 1.32 -3.38
CA HIS A 262 15.75 0.96 -2.12
C HIS A 262 14.75 0.53 -1.03
N LEU A 263 13.54 1.11 -0.99
CA LEU A 263 12.51 0.71 -0.04
C LEU A 263 11.99 -0.71 -0.31
N LEU A 264 11.91 -1.12 -1.59
CA LEU A 264 11.61 -2.51 -1.92
C LEU A 264 12.72 -3.43 -1.43
N ARG A 265 14.00 -3.08 -1.64
CA ARG A 265 15.14 -3.85 -1.13
C ARG A 265 15.09 -4.04 0.39
N GLU A 266 14.84 -2.96 1.12
CA GLU A 266 14.71 -3.02 2.58
C GLU A 266 13.54 -3.92 3.01
N GLN A 267 12.41 -3.83 2.31
CA GLN A 267 11.24 -4.65 2.62
C GLN A 267 11.46 -6.14 2.32
N LEU A 268 12.21 -6.49 1.27
CA LEU A 268 12.60 -7.88 1.00
C LEU A 268 13.39 -8.47 2.16
N LEU A 269 14.41 -7.75 2.65
CA LEU A 269 15.24 -8.21 3.77
C LEU A 269 14.46 -8.27 5.09
N ARG A 270 13.58 -7.30 5.31
CA ARG A 270 12.69 -7.29 6.48
C ARG A 270 11.74 -8.48 6.47
N CYS A 271 11.11 -8.79 5.35
CA CYS A 271 10.23 -9.96 5.23
C CYS A 271 11.02 -11.26 5.37
N ALA A 272 12.22 -11.37 4.77
CA ALA A 272 13.08 -12.54 4.96
C ALA A 272 13.40 -12.80 6.44
N ALA A 273 13.61 -11.73 7.26
CA ALA A 273 13.83 -11.86 8.70
C ALA A 273 12.60 -12.35 9.49
N HIS A 274 11.41 -12.44 8.84
CA HIS A 274 10.18 -12.93 9.45
C HIS A 274 9.73 -14.29 8.84
N GLN A 275 10.67 -15.01 8.22
CA GLN A 275 10.47 -16.36 7.71
C GLN A 275 11.00 -17.41 8.69
N PHE A 276 10.22 -18.47 8.91
CA PHE A 276 10.63 -19.65 9.67
C PHE A 276 11.51 -20.57 8.82
N ARG A 277 12.32 -21.42 9.49
CA ARG A 277 13.21 -22.38 8.81
C ARG A 277 12.48 -23.34 7.87
N GLU A 278 11.21 -23.61 8.15
CA GLU A 278 10.34 -24.48 7.35
C GLU A 278 9.87 -23.82 6.04
N GLY A 279 10.12 -22.52 5.85
CA GLY A 279 9.80 -21.77 4.65
C GLY A 279 8.50 -20.98 4.70
N ASP A 280 7.62 -21.23 5.69
CA ASP A 280 6.48 -20.39 6.01
C ASP A 280 6.90 -19.14 6.80
N VAL A 281 5.95 -18.24 7.07
CA VAL A 281 6.26 -16.88 7.54
C VAL A 281 5.32 -16.44 8.65
N GLN A 282 5.67 -15.35 9.33
CA GLN A 282 4.67 -14.60 10.08
C GLN A 282 3.72 -13.92 9.09
N HIS A 283 2.46 -14.23 9.14
CA HIS A 283 1.40 -13.62 8.33
C HIS A 283 1.38 -12.10 8.55
N TRP A 284 1.45 -11.68 9.81
CA TRP A 284 1.68 -10.30 10.20
C TRP A 284 2.36 -10.22 11.57
N TRP A 285 3.02 -9.07 11.86
CA TRP A 285 3.69 -8.82 13.14
C TRP A 285 3.62 -7.36 13.56
N HIS A 286 3.87 -7.10 14.84
CA HIS A 286 3.89 -5.75 15.41
C HIS A 286 5.31 -5.30 15.73
N PRO A 287 5.89 -4.33 15.01
CA PRO A 287 7.15 -3.73 15.43
C PRO A 287 6.91 -2.82 16.66
N PRO A 288 7.90 -2.63 17.56
CA PRO A 288 9.27 -3.12 17.43
C PRO A 288 9.49 -4.48 18.11
N SER A 289 8.46 -5.13 18.66
CA SER A 289 8.61 -6.40 19.39
C SER A 289 8.75 -7.60 18.46
N ASP A 290 8.25 -7.47 17.22
CA ASP A 290 8.15 -8.52 16.21
C ASP A 290 7.25 -9.70 16.62
N ARG A 291 6.41 -9.48 17.66
CA ARG A 291 5.34 -10.41 18.01
C ARG A 291 4.32 -10.45 16.89
N GLY A 292 3.96 -11.65 16.44
CA GLY A 292 3.10 -11.79 15.28
C GLY A 292 2.38 -13.11 15.19
N VAL A 293 1.65 -13.31 14.11
CA VAL A 293 0.82 -14.48 13.86
C VAL A 293 1.50 -15.40 12.84
N ARG A 294 1.56 -16.68 13.15
CA ARG A 294 1.90 -17.76 12.22
C ARG A 294 0.64 -18.51 11.84
N THR A 295 0.41 -18.74 10.55
CA THR A 295 -0.82 -19.35 9.99
C THR A 295 -0.48 -20.48 9.03
N HIS A 296 -1.53 -21.14 8.52
CA HIS A 296 -1.46 -22.02 7.35
C HIS A 296 -1.83 -21.30 6.04
N CYS A 297 -1.84 -19.97 6.01
CA CYS A 297 -2.13 -19.19 4.80
C CYS A 297 -1.13 -19.52 3.69
N SER A 298 -1.63 -19.81 2.50
CA SER A 298 -0.87 -20.54 1.48
C SER A 298 -0.16 -19.64 0.45
N ASP A 299 -0.48 -18.36 0.38
CA ASP A 299 0.14 -17.42 -0.56
C ASP A 299 1.21 -16.51 0.06
N ASP A 300 1.16 -16.26 1.37
CA ASP A 300 2.01 -15.30 2.06
C ASP A 300 3.47 -15.36 1.66
N TYR A 301 4.08 -16.52 1.84
CA TYR A 301 5.50 -16.74 1.62
C TYR A 301 5.90 -16.66 0.14
N LEU A 302 4.98 -16.87 -0.78
CA LEU A 302 5.24 -16.82 -2.23
C LEU A 302 5.43 -15.39 -2.76
N TRP A 303 4.96 -14.39 -2.01
CA TRP A 303 5.18 -13.00 -2.38
C TRP A 303 6.65 -12.58 -2.27
N LEU A 304 7.45 -13.23 -1.40
CA LEU A 304 8.87 -12.92 -1.27
C LEU A 304 9.67 -13.25 -2.56
N PRO A 305 9.62 -14.49 -3.11
CA PRO A 305 10.29 -14.77 -4.37
C PRO A 305 9.76 -13.92 -5.54
N LEU A 306 8.45 -13.64 -5.62
CA LEU A 306 7.89 -12.78 -6.66
C LEU A 306 8.45 -11.36 -6.59
N ALA A 307 8.43 -10.75 -5.41
CA ALA A 307 8.94 -9.40 -5.20
C ALA A 307 10.46 -9.32 -5.43
N THR A 308 11.21 -10.37 -5.06
CA THR A 308 12.65 -10.48 -5.32
C THR A 308 12.94 -10.55 -6.81
N CYS A 309 12.21 -11.37 -7.58
CA CYS A 309 12.32 -11.41 -9.04
C CYS A 309 12.06 -10.03 -9.66
N ARG A 310 11.00 -9.35 -9.20
CA ARG A 310 10.66 -8.01 -9.69
C ARG A 310 11.76 -6.99 -9.37
N TYR A 311 12.30 -7.01 -8.15
CA TYR A 311 13.37 -6.11 -7.75
C TYR A 311 14.61 -6.28 -8.64
N VAL A 312 15.08 -7.51 -8.79
CA VAL A 312 16.25 -7.83 -9.61
C VAL A 312 16.01 -7.48 -11.08
N ALA A 313 14.84 -7.81 -11.63
CA ALA A 313 14.49 -7.48 -13.03
C ALA A 313 14.44 -5.98 -13.28
N SER A 314 14.01 -5.17 -12.30
CA SER A 314 13.91 -3.71 -12.47
C SER A 314 15.22 -2.97 -12.18
N THR A 315 16.05 -3.47 -11.27
CA THR A 315 17.24 -2.74 -10.78
C THR A 315 18.57 -3.32 -11.27
N GLY A 316 18.60 -4.60 -11.63
CA GLY A 316 19.83 -5.33 -11.91
C GLY A 316 20.67 -5.67 -10.67
N ASP A 317 20.21 -5.31 -9.45
CA ASP A 317 20.92 -5.62 -8.20
C ASP A 317 20.78 -7.10 -7.86
N THR A 318 21.66 -7.92 -8.42
CA THR A 318 21.78 -9.34 -8.07
C THR A 318 22.48 -9.54 -6.72
N GLY A 319 23.19 -8.52 -6.21
CA GLY A 319 23.87 -8.58 -4.92
C GLY A 319 22.91 -8.76 -3.75
N VAL A 320 21.65 -8.35 -3.88
CA VAL A 320 20.63 -8.57 -2.85
C VAL A 320 20.40 -10.06 -2.57
N LEU A 321 20.60 -10.93 -3.57
CA LEU A 321 20.41 -12.38 -3.44
C LEU A 321 21.38 -13.01 -2.44
N GLU A 322 22.55 -12.41 -2.25
CA GLU A 322 23.59 -12.88 -1.33
C GLU A 322 23.47 -12.24 0.06
N ALA A 323 22.53 -11.32 0.28
CA ALA A 323 22.31 -10.72 1.57
C ALA A 323 21.89 -11.80 2.59
N THR A 324 22.65 -11.94 3.66
CA THR A 324 22.42 -12.94 4.69
C THR A 324 21.43 -12.44 5.73
N VAL A 325 20.38 -13.24 6.00
CA VAL A 325 19.31 -12.93 6.95
C VAL A 325 19.08 -14.17 7.83
N SER A 326 18.89 -13.96 9.14
CA SER A 326 18.54 -15.05 10.07
C SER A 326 17.09 -15.47 9.89
N PHE A 327 16.82 -16.77 10.02
CA PHE A 327 15.46 -17.30 10.09
C PHE A 327 14.84 -17.08 11.47
N LEU A 328 13.55 -17.39 11.59
CA LEU A 328 12.86 -17.47 12.87
C LEU A 328 12.77 -18.92 13.36
N ASP A 329 12.85 -19.08 14.67
CA ASP A 329 12.55 -20.31 15.41
C ASP A 329 11.22 -20.15 16.13
N GLY A 330 10.28 -21.04 15.86
CA GLY A 330 8.99 -21.11 16.51
C GLY A 330 8.36 -22.50 16.34
N ARG A 331 7.37 -22.83 17.16
CA ARG A 331 6.64 -24.07 16.92
C ARG A 331 5.88 -24.00 15.60
N PRO A 332 5.74 -25.10 14.85
CA PRO A 332 4.82 -25.13 13.71
C PRO A 332 3.37 -24.93 14.20
N VAL A 333 2.50 -24.43 13.33
CA VAL A 333 1.04 -24.43 13.57
C VAL A 333 0.57 -25.87 13.56
N SER A 334 -0.18 -26.30 14.57
CA SER A 334 -0.71 -27.67 14.65
C SER A 334 -1.83 -27.86 13.62
N ALA A 335 -2.06 -29.09 13.19
CA ALA A 335 -3.06 -29.38 12.15
C ALA A 335 -4.51 -29.04 12.58
N ASP A 336 -4.76 -28.93 13.87
CA ASP A 336 -6.03 -28.56 14.49
C ASP A 336 -6.13 -27.06 14.88
N GLU A 337 -5.07 -26.30 14.59
CA GLU A 337 -5.04 -24.84 14.83
C GLU A 337 -5.05 -24.09 13.48
N GLU A 338 -5.81 -23.02 13.37
CA GLU A 338 -5.75 -22.09 12.24
C GLU A 338 -4.49 -21.22 12.29
N SER A 339 -4.17 -20.74 13.49
CA SER A 339 -3.06 -19.79 13.72
C SER A 339 -2.72 -19.69 15.21
N TYR A 340 -1.55 -19.10 15.50
CA TYR A 340 -1.23 -18.65 16.85
C TYR A 340 -0.47 -17.32 16.84
N TYR A 341 -0.62 -16.53 17.90
CA TYR A 341 0.06 -15.24 18.10
C TYR A 341 1.15 -15.38 19.15
N ASP A 342 2.42 -15.22 18.77
CA ASP A 342 3.55 -15.35 19.69
C ASP A 342 4.72 -14.44 19.28
N LEU A 343 5.77 -14.42 20.13
CA LEU A 343 7.06 -13.81 19.85
C LEU A 343 8.07 -14.92 19.50
N PRO A 344 8.37 -15.13 18.22
CA PRO A 344 9.36 -16.12 17.82
C PRO A 344 10.77 -15.70 18.25
N ARG A 345 11.71 -16.64 18.25
CA ARG A 345 13.11 -16.35 18.46
C ARG A 345 13.83 -16.17 17.14
N VAL A 346 14.80 -15.29 17.09
CA VAL A 346 15.72 -15.23 15.96
C VAL A 346 16.60 -16.48 16.01
N SER A 347 16.63 -17.23 14.93
CA SER A 347 17.42 -18.45 14.82
C SER A 347 18.91 -18.17 14.69
N GLU A 348 19.76 -19.10 15.14
CA GLU A 348 21.19 -19.10 14.83
C GLU A 348 21.45 -19.46 13.36
N GLU A 349 20.49 -20.11 12.70
CA GLU A 349 20.54 -20.42 11.28
C GLU A 349 20.21 -19.16 10.48
N ALA A 350 21.07 -18.84 9.53
CA ALA A 350 20.89 -17.75 8.59
C ALA A 350 21.11 -18.25 7.16
N GLY A 351 20.39 -17.70 6.21
CA GLY A 351 20.52 -18.00 4.80
C GLY A 351 20.64 -16.73 3.95
N SER A 352 21.04 -16.88 2.70
CA SER A 352 20.95 -15.79 1.73
C SER A 352 19.49 -15.49 1.40
N LEU A 353 19.18 -14.28 0.92
CA LEU A 353 17.82 -13.97 0.43
C LEU A 353 17.35 -14.98 -0.64
N TYR A 354 18.27 -15.45 -1.48
CA TYR A 354 17.97 -16.51 -2.45
C TYR A 354 17.51 -17.79 -1.75
N GLU A 355 18.18 -18.22 -0.68
CA GLU A 355 17.78 -19.40 0.09
C GLU A 355 16.41 -19.21 0.77
N HIS A 356 16.13 -18.04 1.29
CA HIS A 356 14.78 -17.70 1.80
C HIS A 356 13.70 -17.89 0.72
N CYS A 357 13.96 -17.40 -0.50
CA CYS A 357 13.05 -17.58 -1.63
C CYS A 357 12.91 -19.05 -2.03
N VAL A 358 14.01 -19.82 -2.06
CA VAL A 358 13.97 -21.26 -2.33
C VAL A 358 13.11 -22.00 -1.32
N ARG A 359 13.28 -21.73 -0.02
CA ARG A 359 12.46 -22.35 1.04
C ARG A 359 10.99 -21.97 0.91
N ALA A 360 10.67 -20.73 0.59
CA ALA A 360 9.31 -20.28 0.33
C ALA A 360 8.66 -21.03 -0.84
N VAL A 361 9.37 -21.15 -1.97
CA VAL A 361 8.88 -21.92 -3.14
C VAL A 361 8.67 -23.38 -2.76
N LEU A 362 9.65 -24.01 -2.09
CA LEU A 362 9.54 -25.42 -1.68
C LEU A 362 8.37 -25.66 -0.73
N HIS A 363 8.12 -24.73 0.18
CA HIS A 363 6.98 -24.79 1.10
C HIS A 363 5.65 -24.70 0.37
N GLY A 364 5.58 -23.97 -0.74
CA GLY A 364 4.38 -23.82 -1.58
C GLY A 364 4.09 -25.03 -2.49
N LEU A 365 5.05 -25.95 -2.68
CA LEU A 365 4.87 -27.14 -3.53
C LEU A 365 4.16 -28.27 -2.76
N ARG A 366 2.95 -27.99 -2.27
CA ARG A 366 2.07 -28.96 -1.58
C ARG A 366 0.75 -29.00 -2.33
N PHE A 367 0.41 -30.18 -2.87
CA PHE A 367 -0.71 -30.35 -3.78
C PHE A 367 -1.74 -31.32 -3.23
N GLY A 368 -3.01 -31.11 -3.57
CA GLY A 368 -4.12 -32.00 -3.24
C GLY A 368 -4.41 -33.01 -4.35
N ASP A 369 -5.62 -33.56 -4.31
CA ASP A 369 -6.04 -34.67 -5.17
C ASP A 369 -6.17 -34.27 -6.66
N HIS A 370 -6.43 -32.98 -6.94
CA HIS A 370 -6.48 -32.45 -8.31
C HIS A 370 -5.10 -31.98 -8.80
N GLY A 371 -4.07 -32.12 -7.97
CA GLY A 371 -2.72 -31.62 -8.26
C GLY A 371 -2.64 -30.08 -8.28
N LEU A 372 -3.55 -29.41 -7.60
CA LEU A 372 -3.55 -27.98 -7.36
C LEU A 372 -3.00 -27.70 -5.96
N PRO A 373 -2.41 -26.52 -5.69
CA PRO A 373 -1.85 -26.21 -4.37
C PRO A 373 -2.93 -26.15 -3.30
N LEU A 374 -2.59 -26.65 -2.11
CA LEU A 374 -3.45 -26.64 -0.93
C LEU A 374 -3.70 -25.20 -0.50
N ILE A 375 -4.96 -24.86 -0.17
CA ILE A 375 -5.36 -23.52 0.26
C ILE A 375 -5.04 -23.24 1.74
N GLY A 376 -4.95 -24.28 2.58
CA GLY A 376 -4.68 -24.13 4.01
C GLY A 376 -5.77 -23.32 4.73
N SER A 377 -5.34 -22.38 5.59
CA SER A 377 -6.26 -21.46 6.30
C SER A 377 -6.57 -20.20 5.47
N GLY A 378 -6.57 -20.30 4.15
CA GLY A 378 -6.82 -19.24 3.18
C GLY A 378 -5.65 -19.06 2.22
N ASP A 379 -5.94 -18.35 1.16
CA ASP A 379 -4.96 -17.83 0.21
C ASP A 379 -4.99 -16.28 0.28
N TRP A 380 -4.90 -15.56 -0.86
CA TRP A 380 -5.05 -14.11 -0.88
C TRP A 380 -6.33 -13.61 -0.19
N ASN A 381 -7.41 -14.42 -0.20
CA ASN A 381 -8.62 -14.15 0.57
C ASN A 381 -8.58 -14.89 1.91
N ASP A 382 -8.12 -14.20 2.96
CA ASP A 382 -8.07 -14.70 4.34
C ASP A 382 -9.44 -15.18 4.83
N GLY A 383 -10.53 -14.60 4.29
CA GLY A 383 -11.89 -14.91 4.66
C GLY A 383 -12.36 -16.31 4.25
N MET A 384 -11.58 -16.99 3.39
CA MET A 384 -11.83 -18.37 2.95
C MET A 384 -11.12 -19.41 3.82
N ASN A 385 -10.97 -19.14 5.11
CA ASN A 385 -10.16 -19.93 6.05
C ASN A 385 -10.70 -21.33 6.35
N ARG A 386 -11.92 -21.68 5.92
CA ARG A 386 -12.50 -23.01 6.10
C ARG A 386 -12.57 -23.87 4.85
N VAL A 387 -12.16 -23.33 3.70
CA VAL A 387 -12.18 -24.11 2.45
C VAL A 387 -11.21 -25.30 2.51
N GLY A 388 -10.06 -25.12 3.16
CA GLY A 388 -9.04 -26.14 3.33
C GLY A 388 -8.62 -26.38 4.78
N GLU A 389 -9.50 -26.18 5.76
CA GLU A 389 -9.17 -26.35 7.19
C GLU A 389 -8.81 -27.80 7.54
N GLY A 390 -9.33 -28.78 6.80
CA GLY A 390 -9.00 -30.20 6.94
C GLY A 390 -7.73 -30.61 6.19
N GLY A 391 -7.01 -29.69 5.55
CA GLY A 391 -5.73 -29.90 4.89
C GLY A 391 -5.78 -30.56 3.52
N LYS A 392 -6.95 -30.57 2.85
CA LYS A 392 -7.14 -31.13 1.50
C LYS A 392 -7.65 -30.13 0.48
N GLY A 393 -8.31 -29.06 0.92
CA GLY A 393 -8.86 -28.05 0.04
C GLY A 393 -7.78 -27.41 -0.83
N GLU A 394 -8.13 -27.12 -2.09
CA GLU A 394 -7.19 -26.65 -3.12
C GLU A 394 -7.62 -25.30 -3.71
N SER A 395 -6.66 -24.45 -4.06
CA SER A 395 -6.93 -23.15 -4.68
C SER A 395 -6.54 -23.13 -6.16
N VAL A 396 -7.52 -22.81 -7.01
CA VAL A 396 -7.28 -22.59 -8.46
C VAL A 396 -6.58 -21.25 -8.66
N TRP A 397 -6.97 -20.19 -7.91
CA TRP A 397 -6.28 -18.91 -7.98
C TRP A 397 -4.79 -19.03 -7.59
N LEU A 398 -4.50 -19.71 -6.48
CA LEU A 398 -3.12 -19.94 -6.03
C LEU A 398 -2.31 -20.70 -7.06
N SER A 399 -2.96 -21.58 -7.84
CA SER A 399 -2.31 -22.30 -8.93
C SER A 399 -1.76 -21.34 -9.99
N PHE A 400 -2.54 -20.37 -10.42
CA PHE A 400 -2.10 -19.33 -11.33
C PHE A 400 -0.97 -18.48 -10.74
N PHE A 401 -1.12 -18.12 -9.47
CA PHE A 401 -0.11 -17.30 -8.77
C PHE A 401 1.21 -18.05 -8.61
N LEU A 402 1.17 -19.31 -8.15
CA LEU A 402 2.36 -20.15 -8.00
C LEU A 402 3.04 -20.40 -9.35
N TYR A 403 2.28 -20.58 -10.44
CA TYR A 403 2.85 -20.71 -11.78
C TYR A 403 3.69 -19.47 -12.15
N ASP A 404 3.17 -18.27 -11.96
CA ASP A 404 3.91 -17.02 -12.25
C ASP A 404 5.20 -16.92 -11.41
N VAL A 405 5.10 -17.26 -10.12
CA VAL A 405 6.27 -17.32 -9.22
C VAL A 405 7.32 -18.30 -9.75
N LEU A 406 6.91 -19.52 -10.09
CA LEU A 406 7.82 -20.58 -10.56
C LEU A 406 8.54 -20.20 -11.86
N VAL A 407 7.80 -19.64 -12.83
CA VAL A 407 8.39 -19.21 -14.12
C VAL A 407 9.42 -18.12 -13.90
N ARG A 408 9.08 -17.07 -13.14
CA ARG A 408 10.01 -15.96 -12.88
C ARG A 408 11.20 -16.40 -12.02
N PHE A 409 10.96 -17.24 -11.03
CA PHE A 409 12.04 -17.69 -10.15
C PHE A 409 12.99 -18.68 -10.87
N ALA A 410 12.51 -19.44 -11.86
CA ALA A 410 13.37 -20.24 -12.72
C ALA A 410 14.40 -19.38 -13.48
N GLU A 411 13.98 -18.21 -14.00
CA GLU A 411 14.90 -17.26 -14.64
C GLU A 411 15.91 -16.69 -13.65
N LEU A 412 15.47 -16.30 -12.45
CA LEU A 412 16.35 -15.82 -11.40
C LEU A 412 17.37 -16.87 -10.95
N SER A 413 16.93 -18.13 -10.85
CA SER A 413 17.82 -19.26 -10.51
C SER A 413 18.88 -19.52 -11.58
N ARG A 414 18.50 -19.40 -12.89
CA ARG A 414 19.47 -19.47 -13.99
C ARG A 414 20.50 -18.33 -13.90
N LEU A 415 20.03 -17.12 -13.67
CA LEU A 415 20.90 -15.96 -13.52
C LEU A 415 21.94 -16.16 -12.40
N ARG A 416 21.54 -16.79 -11.30
CA ARG A 416 22.43 -17.13 -10.19
C ARG A 416 23.31 -18.36 -10.48
N GLY A 417 23.01 -19.15 -11.51
CA GLY A 417 23.71 -20.39 -11.85
C GLY A 417 23.17 -21.65 -11.16
N ASP A 418 22.04 -21.58 -10.47
CA ASP A 418 21.34 -22.75 -9.90
C ASP A 418 20.42 -23.39 -10.95
N LEU A 419 21.05 -24.09 -11.89
CA LEU A 419 20.33 -24.72 -13.00
C LEU A 419 19.41 -25.86 -12.54
N ALA A 420 19.76 -26.56 -11.46
CA ALA A 420 18.97 -27.66 -10.95
C ALA A 420 17.62 -27.16 -10.38
N PHE A 421 17.65 -26.07 -9.62
CA PHE A 421 16.43 -25.49 -9.08
C PHE A 421 15.60 -24.81 -10.17
N ALA A 422 16.24 -24.18 -11.16
CA ALA A 422 15.56 -23.63 -12.33
C ALA A 422 14.78 -24.70 -13.11
N GLU A 423 15.38 -25.88 -13.35
CA GLU A 423 14.72 -27.02 -14.02
C GLU A 423 13.55 -27.56 -13.18
N ARG A 424 13.73 -27.64 -11.85
CA ARG A 424 12.65 -28.02 -10.95
C ARG A 424 11.45 -27.06 -11.05
N CYS A 425 11.69 -25.75 -10.96
CA CYS A 425 10.63 -24.75 -11.09
C CYS A 425 9.88 -24.88 -12.43
N GLN A 426 10.59 -25.12 -13.53
CA GLN A 426 9.97 -25.29 -14.85
C GLN A 426 9.13 -26.56 -14.92
N THR A 427 9.62 -27.67 -14.36
CA THR A 427 8.90 -28.94 -14.32
C THR A 427 7.60 -28.81 -13.53
N GLU A 428 7.65 -28.18 -12.35
CA GLU A 428 6.47 -27.96 -11.52
C GLU A 428 5.49 -26.99 -12.20
N ALA A 429 5.96 -25.90 -12.80
CA ALA A 429 5.12 -24.97 -13.57
C ALA A 429 4.40 -25.68 -14.72
N ALA A 430 5.11 -26.52 -15.49
CA ALA A 430 4.51 -27.28 -16.59
C ALA A 430 3.45 -28.29 -16.10
N SER A 431 3.67 -28.92 -14.95
CA SER A 431 2.70 -29.81 -14.32
C SER A 431 1.48 -29.06 -13.85
N LEU A 432 1.69 -27.95 -13.16
CA LEU A 432 0.65 -27.10 -12.63
C LEU A 432 -0.26 -26.53 -13.73
N ARG A 433 0.32 -26.07 -14.83
CA ARG A 433 -0.45 -25.61 -16.01
C ARG A 433 -1.38 -26.69 -16.55
N ARG A 434 -0.93 -27.95 -16.65
CA ARG A 434 -1.79 -29.07 -17.06
C ARG A 434 -2.92 -29.31 -16.07
N ASN A 435 -2.62 -29.31 -14.78
CA ASN A 435 -3.60 -29.58 -13.72
C ASN A 435 -4.66 -28.47 -13.65
N ILE A 436 -4.28 -27.20 -13.84
CA ILE A 436 -5.21 -26.06 -13.96
C ILE A 436 -6.21 -26.29 -15.09
N GLU A 437 -5.73 -26.70 -16.28
CA GLU A 437 -6.60 -26.91 -17.43
C GLU A 437 -7.49 -28.15 -17.31
N GLN A 438 -7.06 -29.16 -16.56
CA GLN A 438 -7.82 -30.39 -16.32
C GLN A 438 -8.88 -30.23 -15.23
N SER A 439 -8.54 -29.54 -14.14
CA SER A 439 -9.37 -29.49 -12.95
C SER A 439 -9.90 -28.09 -12.62
N GLY A 440 -9.24 -27.03 -13.08
CA GLY A 440 -9.65 -25.65 -12.80
C GLY A 440 -10.79 -25.13 -13.69
N TRP A 441 -11.00 -25.68 -14.88
CA TRP A 441 -11.97 -25.18 -15.86
C TRP A 441 -13.39 -25.69 -15.60
N ASP A 442 -14.40 -24.80 -15.61
CA ASP A 442 -15.82 -25.10 -15.32
C ASP A 442 -16.75 -25.00 -16.56
N GLY A 443 -16.19 -24.96 -17.76
CA GLY A 443 -16.95 -24.88 -19.01
C GLY A 443 -17.00 -23.48 -19.61
N GLU A 444 -17.25 -22.42 -18.84
CA GLU A 444 -17.25 -21.02 -19.28
C GLU A 444 -16.20 -20.13 -18.57
N TRP A 445 -15.75 -20.53 -17.38
CA TRP A 445 -14.75 -19.81 -16.59
C TRP A 445 -13.94 -20.76 -15.72
N TYR A 446 -12.92 -20.26 -15.00
CA TYR A 446 -12.13 -21.04 -14.05
C TYR A 446 -12.78 -21.01 -12.66
N ARG A 447 -12.84 -22.19 -12.00
CA ARG A 447 -13.26 -22.34 -10.61
C ARG A 447 -12.38 -21.50 -9.69
N ARG A 448 -12.87 -21.23 -8.47
CA ARG A 448 -12.11 -20.54 -7.44
C ARG A 448 -11.25 -21.49 -6.60
N ALA A 449 -11.84 -22.60 -6.16
CA ALA A 449 -11.23 -23.54 -5.24
C ALA A 449 -12.01 -24.85 -5.19
N TYR A 450 -11.49 -25.80 -4.41
CA TYR A 450 -12.18 -27.01 -3.95
C TYR A 450 -12.13 -27.07 -2.43
N PHE A 451 -13.25 -27.42 -1.80
CA PHE A 451 -13.31 -27.72 -0.37
C PHE A 451 -12.61 -29.05 -0.06
N ASP A 452 -12.36 -29.33 1.23
CA ASP A 452 -11.74 -30.57 1.71
C ASP A 452 -12.47 -31.85 1.29
N ASP A 453 -13.77 -31.77 1.04
CA ASP A 453 -14.62 -32.89 0.56
C ASP A 453 -14.69 -33.00 -0.96
N GLY A 454 -13.95 -32.14 -1.68
CA GLY A 454 -13.94 -32.09 -3.15
C GLY A 454 -15.08 -31.27 -3.76
N THR A 455 -15.92 -30.62 -2.97
CA THR A 455 -16.98 -29.72 -3.49
C THR A 455 -16.33 -28.51 -4.17
N PRO A 456 -16.70 -28.20 -5.44
CA PRO A 456 -16.13 -27.06 -6.14
C PRO A 456 -16.72 -25.73 -5.63
N LEU A 457 -15.89 -24.70 -5.63
CA LEU A 457 -16.24 -23.30 -5.38
C LEU A 457 -15.91 -22.46 -6.61
N GLY A 458 -16.74 -21.49 -6.94
CA GLY A 458 -16.59 -20.71 -8.16
C GLY A 458 -17.05 -21.46 -9.41
N SER A 459 -18.00 -22.37 -9.27
CA SER A 459 -18.59 -23.18 -10.33
C SER A 459 -20.01 -22.70 -10.64
N ALA A 460 -20.43 -22.84 -11.89
CA ALA A 460 -21.80 -22.59 -12.32
C ALA A 460 -22.84 -23.45 -11.56
N GLU A 461 -22.41 -24.57 -11.00
CA GLU A 461 -23.24 -25.46 -10.18
C GLU A 461 -23.38 -24.98 -8.73
N SER A 462 -22.54 -24.05 -8.27
CA SER A 462 -22.58 -23.51 -6.92
C SER A 462 -23.81 -22.64 -6.72
N VAL A 463 -24.42 -22.68 -5.52
CA VAL A 463 -25.57 -21.81 -5.17
C VAL A 463 -25.11 -20.38 -4.91
N GLU A 464 -23.98 -20.22 -4.25
CA GLU A 464 -23.31 -18.95 -3.93
C GLU A 464 -21.87 -19.02 -4.45
N CYS A 465 -21.26 -17.85 -4.73
CA CYS A 465 -19.96 -17.75 -5.37
C CYS A 465 -19.85 -18.64 -6.62
N GLN A 466 -20.75 -18.41 -7.59
CA GLN A 466 -20.68 -19.12 -8.88
C GLN A 466 -19.47 -18.70 -9.69
N ILE A 467 -19.09 -17.43 -9.61
CA ILE A 467 -17.91 -16.89 -10.28
C ILE A 467 -17.15 -15.96 -9.31
N ASP A 468 -15.82 -16.03 -9.37
CA ASP A 468 -14.90 -15.19 -8.63
C ASP A 468 -13.92 -14.51 -9.60
N SER A 469 -13.67 -13.22 -9.45
CA SER A 469 -12.92 -12.41 -10.41
C SER A 469 -11.42 -12.74 -10.46
N ILE A 470 -10.82 -13.17 -9.32
CA ILE A 470 -9.36 -13.34 -9.25
C ILE A 470 -8.86 -14.55 -10.01
N ALA A 471 -9.62 -15.65 -10.03
CA ALA A 471 -9.25 -16.82 -10.85
C ALA A 471 -9.27 -16.46 -12.34
N GLN A 472 -10.24 -15.66 -12.78
CA GLN A 472 -10.34 -15.24 -14.18
C GLN A 472 -9.21 -14.29 -14.57
N SER A 473 -8.98 -13.24 -13.81
CA SER A 473 -7.94 -12.25 -14.10
C SER A 473 -6.53 -12.86 -14.06
N TRP A 474 -6.26 -13.77 -13.09
CA TRP A 474 -4.95 -14.40 -12.97
C TRP A 474 -4.72 -15.52 -14.00
N SER A 475 -5.75 -16.07 -14.65
CA SER A 475 -5.58 -16.96 -15.81
C SER A 475 -4.82 -16.25 -16.95
N VAL A 476 -5.06 -14.92 -17.08
CA VAL A 476 -4.37 -14.06 -18.05
C VAL A 476 -3.03 -13.55 -17.50
N LEU A 477 -3.03 -12.97 -16.28
CA LEU A 477 -1.86 -12.29 -15.71
C LEU A 477 -0.67 -13.23 -15.48
N SER A 478 -0.93 -14.49 -15.13
CA SER A 478 0.12 -15.49 -14.97
C SER A 478 0.63 -16.07 -16.30
N GLY A 479 -0.17 -16.01 -17.36
CA GLY A 479 0.10 -16.69 -18.62
C GLY A 479 -0.07 -18.21 -18.57
N ALA A 480 -0.60 -18.76 -17.46
CA ALA A 480 -0.81 -20.21 -17.31
C ALA A 480 -2.09 -20.69 -17.99
N GLY A 481 -3.13 -19.87 -18.05
CA GLY A 481 -4.40 -20.23 -18.67
C GLY A 481 -4.28 -20.47 -20.18
N ASP A 482 -5.11 -21.37 -20.71
CA ASP A 482 -5.28 -21.50 -22.14
C ASP A 482 -5.79 -20.16 -22.72
N PRO A 483 -5.23 -19.63 -23.83
CA PRO A 483 -5.57 -18.32 -24.33
C PRO A 483 -7.05 -18.14 -24.73
N GLU A 484 -7.70 -19.19 -25.22
CA GLU A 484 -9.12 -19.15 -25.60
C GLU A 484 -10.00 -19.20 -24.35
N ARG A 485 -9.72 -20.10 -23.40
CA ARG A 485 -10.41 -20.21 -22.12
C ARG A 485 -10.23 -18.95 -21.28
N SER A 486 -9.05 -18.34 -21.26
CA SER A 486 -8.79 -17.09 -20.55
C SER A 486 -9.65 -15.93 -21.12
N ARG A 487 -9.86 -15.86 -22.45
CA ARG A 487 -10.78 -14.88 -23.05
C ARG A 487 -12.22 -15.15 -22.65
N LEU A 488 -12.67 -16.40 -22.72
CA LEU A 488 -14.02 -16.78 -22.28
C LEU A 488 -14.23 -16.44 -20.80
N ALA A 489 -13.26 -16.74 -19.96
CA ALA A 489 -13.28 -16.42 -18.53
C ALA A 489 -13.38 -14.92 -18.27
N MET A 490 -12.60 -14.10 -19.00
CA MET A 490 -12.68 -12.64 -18.89
C MET A 490 -14.00 -12.07 -19.46
N ASP A 491 -14.58 -12.67 -20.50
CA ASP A 491 -15.90 -12.32 -20.99
C ASP A 491 -16.99 -12.69 -19.97
N ALA A 492 -16.85 -13.81 -19.25
CA ALA A 492 -17.74 -14.20 -18.16
C ALA A 492 -17.63 -13.22 -16.96
N LEU A 493 -16.42 -12.82 -16.59
CA LEU A 493 -16.19 -11.78 -15.57
C LEU A 493 -16.90 -10.48 -15.95
N ASP A 494 -16.74 -10.02 -17.21
CA ASP A 494 -17.38 -8.79 -17.70
C ASP A 494 -18.92 -8.85 -17.64
N ARG A 495 -19.50 -10.01 -18.00
CA ARG A 495 -20.97 -10.20 -17.99
C ARG A 495 -21.55 -10.29 -16.58
N ASN A 496 -20.86 -10.98 -15.66
CA ASN A 496 -21.43 -11.37 -14.37
C ASN A 496 -21.02 -10.43 -13.24
N LEU A 497 -19.80 -9.85 -13.28
CA LEU A 497 -19.25 -9.11 -12.16
C LEU A 497 -19.11 -7.59 -12.40
N VAL A 498 -19.15 -7.13 -13.66
CA VAL A 498 -19.06 -5.69 -13.96
C VAL A 498 -20.44 -5.04 -13.93
N ARG A 499 -20.69 -4.27 -12.87
CA ARG A 499 -21.94 -3.55 -12.64
C ARG A 499 -21.82 -2.10 -13.15
N ARG A 500 -22.07 -1.93 -14.45
CA ARG A 500 -21.99 -0.61 -15.11
C ARG A 500 -23.01 0.41 -14.60
N ASP A 501 -24.18 -0.08 -14.18
CA ASP A 501 -25.24 0.72 -13.55
C ASP A 501 -24.81 1.36 -12.22
N ALA A 502 -23.91 0.72 -11.50
CA ALA A 502 -23.40 1.15 -10.20
C ALA A 502 -21.94 1.59 -10.23
N SER A 503 -21.27 1.55 -11.39
CA SER A 503 -19.84 1.85 -11.56
C SER A 503 -18.97 1.08 -10.59
N LEU A 504 -19.16 -0.25 -10.49
CA LEU A 504 -18.34 -1.12 -9.63
C LEU A 504 -18.09 -2.50 -10.27
N ILE A 505 -17.08 -3.19 -9.77
CA ILE A 505 -16.67 -4.53 -10.21
C ILE A 505 -16.69 -5.45 -8.98
N GLN A 506 -17.63 -6.39 -8.94
CA GLN A 506 -17.77 -7.31 -7.82
C GLN A 506 -16.61 -8.30 -7.76
N LEU A 507 -16.22 -8.72 -6.55
CA LEU A 507 -15.21 -9.76 -6.36
C LEU A 507 -15.76 -11.12 -6.77
N LEU A 508 -16.96 -11.44 -6.31
CA LEU A 508 -17.67 -12.70 -6.58
C LEU A 508 -19.19 -12.45 -6.66
N ASP A 509 -19.91 -13.38 -7.30
CA ASP A 509 -21.36 -13.36 -7.38
C ASP A 509 -21.92 -14.80 -7.52
N PRO A 510 -23.07 -15.15 -6.90
CA PRO A 510 -23.73 -14.43 -5.81
C PRO A 510 -22.90 -14.42 -4.52
N PRO A 511 -23.08 -13.43 -3.61
CA PRO A 511 -22.39 -13.40 -2.33
C PRO A 511 -22.83 -14.55 -1.43
N PHE A 512 -21.98 -14.90 -0.45
CA PHE A 512 -22.32 -15.88 0.58
C PHE A 512 -23.36 -15.30 1.56
N ASP A 513 -24.42 -16.07 1.85
CA ASP A 513 -25.51 -15.67 2.74
C ASP A 513 -26.12 -16.88 3.46
N THR A 514 -26.94 -17.67 2.75
CA THR A 514 -27.83 -18.67 3.35
C THR A 514 -27.49 -20.12 2.98
N SER A 515 -26.62 -20.35 2.02
CA SER A 515 -26.25 -21.72 1.62
C SER A 515 -25.58 -22.48 2.78
N PRO A 516 -25.63 -23.82 2.82
CA PRO A 516 -24.93 -24.60 3.84
C PRO A 516 -23.40 -24.55 3.71
N LEU A 517 -22.86 -24.06 2.60
CA LEU A 517 -21.41 -23.92 2.42
C LEU A 517 -20.86 -22.91 3.44
N ASP A 518 -19.77 -23.30 4.08
CA ASP A 518 -19.05 -22.46 5.04
C ASP A 518 -17.61 -22.23 4.55
N PRO A 519 -17.37 -21.19 3.74
CA PRO A 519 -16.03 -20.87 3.27
C PRO A 519 -15.14 -20.24 4.37
N GLY A 520 -15.72 -19.85 5.48
CA GLY A 520 -15.06 -19.17 6.57
C GLY A 520 -15.65 -17.80 6.89
N TYR A 521 -14.84 -16.93 7.50
CA TYR A 521 -15.35 -15.65 8.01
C TYR A 521 -15.75 -14.64 6.90
N ILE A 522 -15.42 -14.89 5.64
CA ILE A 522 -15.95 -14.09 4.50
C ILE A 522 -17.47 -14.05 4.54
N LYS A 523 -18.12 -15.15 4.91
CA LYS A 523 -19.58 -15.25 5.05
C LYS A 523 -20.13 -14.39 6.20
N GLY A 524 -19.29 -13.96 7.15
CA GLY A 524 -19.65 -13.02 8.22
C GLY A 524 -19.79 -11.57 7.76
N TYR A 525 -19.28 -11.21 6.57
CA TYR A 525 -19.54 -9.89 6.00
C TYR A 525 -20.93 -9.86 5.36
N VAL A 526 -21.60 -8.70 5.49
CA VAL A 526 -22.90 -8.50 4.82
C VAL A 526 -22.77 -8.74 3.32
N PRO A 527 -23.70 -9.50 2.68
CA PRO A 527 -23.69 -9.69 1.23
C PRO A 527 -23.60 -8.37 0.48
N GLY A 528 -22.65 -8.28 -0.44
CA GLY A 528 -22.34 -7.04 -1.18
C GLY A 528 -21.39 -6.09 -0.49
N VAL A 529 -20.74 -6.48 0.62
CA VAL A 529 -19.77 -5.66 1.36
C VAL A 529 -18.42 -6.38 1.42
N ARG A 530 -17.33 -5.64 1.24
CA ARG A 530 -15.96 -6.14 1.25
C ARG A 530 -15.78 -7.32 0.27
N GLU A 531 -15.07 -8.37 0.72
CA GLU A 531 -14.81 -9.58 -0.08
C GLU A 531 -16.08 -10.38 -0.39
N ASN A 532 -17.16 -10.21 0.38
CA ASN A 532 -18.40 -10.96 0.18
C ASN A 532 -19.31 -10.31 -0.89
N GLY A 533 -18.85 -10.29 -2.14
CA GLY A 533 -19.61 -9.83 -3.29
C GLY A 533 -19.69 -8.29 -3.46
N GLY A 534 -18.95 -7.51 -2.64
CA GLY A 534 -18.66 -6.09 -2.92
C GLY A 534 -17.63 -5.93 -4.03
N GLN A 535 -17.36 -4.70 -4.47
CA GLN A 535 -16.11 -4.44 -5.18
C GLN A 535 -14.98 -4.49 -4.17
N TYR A 536 -14.10 -5.47 -4.29
CA TYR A 536 -12.80 -5.41 -3.63
C TYR A 536 -11.82 -4.80 -4.62
N THR A 537 -11.41 -3.56 -4.38
CA THR A 537 -10.73 -2.72 -5.38
C THR A 537 -9.43 -3.34 -5.90
N HIS A 538 -8.73 -4.09 -5.05
CA HIS A 538 -7.52 -4.82 -5.42
C HIS A 538 -7.78 -5.82 -6.58
N ALA A 539 -8.82 -6.64 -6.44
CA ALA A 539 -9.21 -7.61 -7.46
C ALA A 539 -9.78 -6.92 -8.72
N ALA A 540 -10.51 -5.82 -8.55
CA ALA A 540 -11.01 -5.01 -9.66
C ALA A 540 -9.86 -4.41 -10.50
N ILE A 541 -8.75 -4.03 -9.87
CA ILE A 541 -7.53 -3.60 -10.56
C ILE A 541 -6.93 -4.74 -11.37
N TRP A 542 -6.83 -5.95 -10.80
CA TRP A 542 -6.35 -7.13 -11.54
C TRP A 542 -7.20 -7.46 -12.76
N ALA A 543 -8.53 -7.28 -12.68
CA ALA A 543 -9.41 -7.43 -13.83
C ALA A 543 -9.07 -6.42 -14.95
N ALA A 544 -8.87 -5.13 -14.61
CA ALA A 544 -8.45 -4.13 -15.58
C ALA A 544 -7.07 -4.42 -16.18
N MET A 545 -6.10 -4.89 -15.37
CA MET A 545 -4.78 -5.33 -15.84
C MET A 545 -4.87 -6.51 -16.80
N ALA A 546 -5.77 -7.48 -16.53
CA ALA A 546 -5.98 -8.63 -17.40
C ALA A 546 -6.54 -8.22 -18.76
N PHE A 547 -7.52 -7.32 -18.82
CA PHE A 547 -8.00 -6.77 -20.11
C PHE A 547 -6.91 -6.01 -20.86
N ALA A 548 -6.07 -5.24 -20.15
CA ALA A 548 -4.92 -4.58 -20.77
C ALA A 548 -3.93 -5.60 -21.35
N ALA A 549 -3.64 -6.69 -20.64
CA ALA A 549 -2.78 -7.78 -21.10
C ALA A 549 -3.36 -8.52 -22.33
N LEU A 550 -4.68 -8.66 -22.40
CA LEU A 550 -5.37 -9.18 -23.58
C LEU A 550 -5.38 -8.19 -24.76
N GLY A 551 -4.91 -6.97 -24.59
CA GLY A 551 -4.96 -5.90 -25.60
C GLY A 551 -6.34 -5.28 -25.80
N ASP A 552 -7.31 -5.57 -24.94
CA ASP A 552 -8.64 -4.91 -24.92
C ASP A 552 -8.55 -3.58 -24.19
N SER A 553 -8.02 -2.58 -24.87
CA SER A 553 -7.87 -1.23 -24.32
C SER A 553 -9.21 -0.63 -23.91
N ARG A 554 -10.30 -0.91 -24.66
CA ARG A 554 -11.62 -0.36 -24.38
C ARG A 554 -12.11 -0.79 -22.99
N ARG A 555 -12.09 -2.10 -22.70
CA ARG A 555 -12.53 -2.62 -21.40
C ARG A 555 -11.57 -2.21 -20.30
N ALA A 556 -10.25 -2.31 -20.52
CA ALA A 556 -9.25 -1.93 -19.54
C ALA A 556 -9.44 -0.48 -19.05
N TRP A 557 -9.66 0.46 -19.96
CA TRP A 557 -9.89 1.87 -19.61
C TRP A 557 -11.27 2.12 -19.03
N GLU A 558 -12.31 1.44 -19.51
CA GLU A 558 -13.67 1.50 -18.94
C GLU A 558 -13.61 1.10 -17.45
N LEU A 559 -13.03 -0.06 -17.14
CA LEU A 559 -12.90 -0.54 -15.77
C LEU A 559 -12.04 0.38 -14.91
N THR A 560 -10.93 0.87 -15.44
CA THR A 560 -10.07 1.84 -14.74
C THR A 560 -10.85 3.13 -14.41
N THR A 561 -11.67 3.62 -15.32
CA THR A 561 -12.54 4.81 -15.11
C THR A 561 -13.57 4.55 -14.02
N MET A 562 -14.15 3.35 -13.98
CA MET A 562 -15.15 2.96 -12.98
C MET A 562 -14.56 2.89 -11.58
N ILE A 563 -13.33 2.39 -11.41
CA ILE A 563 -12.69 2.24 -10.09
C ILE A 563 -11.89 3.47 -9.67
N ASN A 564 -11.75 4.48 -10.52
CA ASN A 564 -11.03 5.71 -10.19
C ASN A 564 -11.82 6.55 -9.17
N PRO A 565 -11.34 6.73 -7.92
CA PRO A 565 -12.09 7.43 -6.88
C PRO A 565 -12.42 8.89 -7.24
N ALA A 566 -11.58 9.56 -8.03
CA ALA A 566 -11.84 10.94 -8.45
C ALA A 566 -13.10 11.06 -9.32
N ASN A 567 -13.48 10.01 -10.02
CA ASN A 567 -14.70 9.97 -10.83
C ASN A 567 -15.98 9.84 -10.00
N HIS A 568 -15.86 9.40 -8.75
CA HIS A 568 -16.98 9.33 -7.80
C HIS A 568 -17.19 10.64 -7.01
N GLY A 569 -16.44 11.69 -7.34
CA GLY A 569 -16.54 13.02 -6.71
C GLY A 569 -16.88 14.17 -7.64
N ARG A 570 -17.35 13.90 -8.88
CA ARG A 570 -17.60 14.93 -9.91
C ARG A 570 -18.86 15.76 -9.66
N SER A 571 -19.81 15.21 -8.91
CA SER A 571 -21.11 15.85 -8.62
C SER A 571 -21.49 15.68 -7.15
N ALA A 572 -22.40 16.53 -6.65
CA ALA A 572 -22.93 16.42 -5.30
C ALA A 572 -23.64 15.08 -5.03
N VAL A 573 -24.25 14.48 -6.06
CA VAL A 573 -24.89 13.16 -5.97
C VAL A 573 -23.84 12.08 -5.77
N GLU A 574 -22.79 12.06 -6.59
CA GLU A 574 -21.69 11.10 -6.49
C GLU A 574 -20.99 11.21 -5.13
N VAL A 575 -20.66 12.42 -4.68
CA VAL A 575 -20.08 12.66 -3.33
C VAL A 575 -21.00 12.13 -2.25
N SER A 576 -22.31 12.36 -2.35
CA SER A 576 -23.29 11.88 -1.35
C SER A 576 -23.47 10.36 -1.36
N THR A 577 -23.17 9.70 -2.48
CA THR A 577 -23.20 8.24 -2.65
C THR A 577 -21.90 7.62 -2.16
N TYR A 578 -20.75 8.08 -2.68
CA TYR A 578 -19.42 7.52 -2.40
C TYR A 578 -18.98 7.72 -0.95
N LYS A 579 -19.15 8.92 -0.39
CA LYS A 579 -18.95 9.28 1.04
C LYS A 579 -17.54 9.13 1.60
N VAL A 580 -16.55 8.82 0.80
CA VAL A 580 -15.14 8.77 1.19
C VAL A 580 -14.34 9.76 0.35
N GLU A 581 -13.06 9.96 0.69
CA GLU A 581 -12.21 10.93 0.01
C GLU A 581 -12.01 10.56 -1.47
N PRO A 582 -12.37 11.43 -2.43
CA PRO A 582 -12.31 11.10 -3.86
C PRO A 582 -10.89 11.19 -4.46
N TYR A 583 -9.85 11.32 -3.64
CA TYR A 583 -8.45 11.36 -4.04
C TYR A 583 -7.62 10.22 -3.47
N VAL A 584 -8.22 9.31 -2.70
CA VAL A 584 -7.58 8.09 -2.20
C VAL A 584 -8.37 6.85 -2.60
N VAL A 585 -7.67 5.74 -2.75
CA VAL A 585 -8.29 4.47 -3.11
C VAL A 585 -8.95 3.86 -1.88
N ALA A 586 -10.23 3.48 -2.02
CA ALA A 586 -10.93 2.66 -1.04
C ALA A 586 -10.63 1.17 -1.27
N ALA A 587 -10.50 0.40 -0.19
CA ALA A 587 -10.33 -1.04 -0.27
C ALA A 587 -11.53 -1.72 -0.93
N ASP A 588 -12.73 -1.23 -0.62
CA ASP A 588 -13.99 -1.77 -1.12
C ASP A 588 -15.02 -0.69 -1.44
N VAL A 589 -15.96 -1.04 -2.34
CA VAL A 589 -17.15 -0.27 -2.64
C VAL A 589 -18.35 -1.19 -2.52
N TYR A 590 -19.38 -0.75 -1.82
CA TYR A 590 -20.55 -1.58 -1.50
C TYR A 590 -21.42 -1.85 -2.73
N ALA A 591 -21.84 -3.09 -2.89
CA ALA A 591 -22.74 -3.54 -3.96
C ALA A 591 -24.18 -3.84 -3.47
N VAL A 592 -24.51 -3.47 -2.24
CA VAL A 592 -25.79 -3.79 -1.57
C VAL A 592 -26.64 -2.56 -1.35
N SER A 593 -27.94 -2.67 -1.68
CA SER A 593 -28.94 -1.63 -1.39
C SER A 593 -29.17 -1.48 0.13
N PRO A 594 -29.35 -0.25 0.66
CA PRO A 594 -29.42 1.04 -0.02
C PRO A 594 -28.03 1.74 -0.17
N HIS A 595 -26.95 1.04 -0.01
CA HIS A 595 -25.61 1.58 0.07
C HIS A 595 -24.76 1.32 -1.19
N THR A 596 -25.36 0.89 -2.29
CA THR A 596 -24.65 0.63 -3.55
C THR A 596 -23.86 1.85 -4.00
N GLY A 597 -22.58 1.66 -4.32
CA GLY A 597 -21.65 2.72 -4.74
C GLY A 597 -20.99 3.49 -3.58
N ARG A 598 -21.29 3.14 -2.32
CA ARG A 598 -20.60 3.74 -1.16
C ARG A 598 -19.22 3.14 -0.99
N GLY A 599 -18.17 3.97 -0.91
CA GLY A 599 -16.84 3.56 -0.51
C GLY A 599 -16.81 3.10 0.95
N GLY A 600 -16.15 2.00 1.20
CA GLY A 600 -15.99 1.42 2.52
C GLY A 600 -14.70 1.87 3.19
N TRP A 601 -13.79 0.97 3.37
CA TRP A 601 -12.51 1.19 4.01
C TRP A 601 -11.55 1.97 3.11
N SER A 602 -11.13 3.18 3.50
CA SER A 602 -10.21 4.02 2.73
C SER A 602 -8.81 4.12 3.37
N TRP A 603 -7.83 4.60 2.66
CA TRP A 603 -6.43 4.82 3.01
C TRP A 603 -5.60 3.55 3.18
N TYR A 604 -5.91 2.69 4.12
CA TYR A 604 -5.13 1.49 4.41
C TYR A 604 -5.54 0.32 3.51
N THR A 605 -5.02 0.28 2.29
CA THR A 605 -5.28 -0.76 1.29
C THR A 605 -4.11 -0.92 0.32
N GLY A 606 -3.74 -2.14 -0.02
CA GLY A 606 -2.75 -2.47 -1.06
C GLY A 606 -3.20 -2.10 -2.48
N SER A 607 -4.47 -1.76 -2.65
CA SER A 607 -5.03 -1.35 -3.94
C SER A 607 -4.35 -0.12 -4.54
N ALA A 608 -3.83 0.80 -3.71
CA ALA A 608 -3.16 2.01 -4.20
C ALA A 608 -1.88 1.68 -4.99
N GLY A 609 -1.04 0.79 -4.47
CA GLY A 609 0.17 0.33 -5.15
C GLY A 609 -0.13 -0.42 -6.44
N TRP A 610 -1.15 -1.28 -6.44
CA TRP A 610 -1.58 -1.99 -7.64
C TRP A 610 -2.21 -1.04 -8.67
N PHE A 611 -2.95 -0.02 -8.25
CA PHE A 611 -3.49 0.98 -9.17
C PHE A 611 -2.38 1.79 -9.84
N TYR A 612 -1.34 2.15 -9.10
CA TYR A 612 -0.17 2.80 -9.68
C TYR A 612 0.49 1.93 -10.76
N ARG A 613 0.66 0.64 -10.49
CA ARG A 613 1.19 -0.33 -11.46
C ARG A 613 0.25 -0.52 -12.66
N LEU A 614 -1.07 -0.60 -12.45
CA LEU A 614 -2.04 -0.63 -13.54
C LEU A 614 -1.83 0.57 -14.48
N LEU A 615 -1.77 1.77 -13.91
CA LEU A 615 -1.64 2.99 -14.70
C LEU A 615 -0.31 3.03 -15.46
N LEU A 616 0.80 2.89 -14.76
CA LEU A 616 2.12 3.06 -15.39
C LEU A 616 2.50 1.87 -16.27
N GLU A 617 2.34 0.64 -15.77
CA GLU A 617 2.92 -0.54 -16.41
C GLU A 617 1.97 -1.19 -17.42
N SER A 618 0.66 -1.23 -17.12
CA SER A 618 -0.32 -1.92 -17.97
C SER A 618 -0.98 -1.01 -19.00
N LEU A 619 -1.32 0.23 -18.62
CA LEU A 619 -2.03 1.16 -19.49
C LEU A 619 -1.10 2.11 -20.23
N LEU A 620 -0.22 2.84 -19.53
CA LEU A 620 0.78 3.70 -20.15
C LEU A 620 2.00 2.90 -20.67
N GLY A 621 2.13 1.65 -20.24
CA GLY A 621 3.05 0.69 -20.80
C GLY A 621 4.53 0.89 -20.46
N LEU A 622 4.83 1.54 -19.33
CA LEU A 622 6.20 1.84 -18.90
C LEU A 622 6.73 0.70 -18.02
N ARG A 623 7.74 -0.04 -18.46
CA ARG A 623 8.35 -1.13 -17.68
C ARG A 623 9.84 -0.90 -17.54
N LEU A 624 10.31 -0.75 -16.32
CA LEU A 624 11.73 -0.60 -16.01
C LEU A 624 12.41 -1.97 -16.02
N GLU A 625 13.44 -2.11 -16.85
CA GLU A 625 14.27 -3.32 -17.03
C GLU A 625 15.74 -2.93 -16.90
N VAL A 626 16.25 -2.87 -15.68
CA VAL A 626 17.62 -2.47 -15.32
C VAL A 626 17.98 -1.06 -15.84
N ASP A 627 18.55 -0.99 -17.03
CA ASP A 627 19.01 0.22 -17.72
C ASP A 627 18.19 0.53 -18.98
N ARG A 628 16.99 -0.02 -19.08
CA ARG A 628 16.05 0.21 -20.19
C ARG A 628 14.64 0.44 -19.69
N LEU A 629 13.91 1.29 -20.38
CA LEU A 629 12.49 1.48 -20.21
C LEU A 629 11.76 0.89 -21.42
N ALA A 630 11.18 -0.28 -21.25
CA ALA A 630 10.34 -0.90 -22.27
C ALA A 630 8.99 -0.17 -22.36
N LEU A 631 8.49 0.00 -23.60
CA LEU A 631 7.29 0.80 -23.89
C LEU A 631 6.26 -0.07 -24.62
N ALA A 632 5.14 -0.34 -23.97
CA ALA A 632 4.03 -1.12 -24.52
C ALA A 632 2.65 -0.52 -24.14
N PRO A 633 2.32 0.70 -24.59
CA PRO A 633 1.09 1.38 -24.20
C PRO A 633 -0.17 0.67 -24.72
N CYS A 634 -1.19 0.61 -23.86
CA CYS A 634 -2.52 0.10 -24.15
C CYS A 634 -3.53 1.26 -24.11
N LEU A 635 -3.56 2.09 -25.17
CA LEU A 635 -4.31 3.35 -25.18
C LEU A 635 -5.73 3.22 -25.71
N PRO A 636 -6.66 4.08 -25.24
CA PRO A 636 -7.98 4.25 -25.85
C PRO A 636 -7.83 4.80 -27.28
N ALA A 637 -8.74 4.42 -28.15
CA ALA A 637 -8.68 4.83 -29.55
C ALA A 637 -8.93 6.34 -29.78
N ASP A 638 -9.56 7.01 -28.83
CA ASP A 638 -9.88 8.44 -28.83
C ASP A 638 -8.77 9.33 -28.27
N TRP A 639 -7.72 8.76 -27.67
CA TRP A 639 -6.57 9.54 -27.22
C TRP A 639 -5.60 9.79 -28.37
N ASP A 640 -5.19 11.02 -28.59
CA ASP A 640 -4.13 11.34 -29.55
C ASP A 640 -2.74 11.01 -29.00
N GLY A 641 -2.58 10.95 -27.70
CA GLY A 641 -1.35 10.60 -27.02
C GLY A 641 -1.30 11.07 -25.56
N PHE A 642 -0.12 10.97 -24.98
CA PHE A 642 0.19 11.45 -23.62
C PHE A 642 1.68 11.77 -23.50
N THR A 643 2.06 12.49 -22.43
CA THR A 643 3.45 12.78 -22.11
C THR A 643 3.83 12.20 -20.76
N VAL A 644 5.06 11.72 -20.62
CA VAL A 644 5.65 11.30 -19.35
C VAL A 644 7.00 11.96 -19.17
N HIS A 645 7.22 12.54 -18.00
CA HIS A 645 8.54 12.95 -17.55
C HIS A 645 9.05 11.88 -16.59
N TYR A 646 10.00 11.08 -17.04
CA TYR A 646 10.54 9.94 -16.32
C TYR A 646 11.94 10.26 -15.82
N ARG A 647 12.14 10.27 -14.50
CA ARG A 647 13.45 10.48 -13.90
C ARG A 647 14.11 9.14 -13.60
N TYR A 648 15.22 8.90 -14.28
CA TYR A 648 16.11 7.78 -13.99
C TYR A 648 17.34 8.30 -13.24
N ARG A 649 17.40 8.04 -11.93
CA ARG A 649 18.39 8.63 -11.03
C ARG A 649 18.37 10.17 -11.10
N GLU A 650 19.43 10.81 -11.65
CA GLU A 650 19.54 12.27 -11.81
C GLU A 650 19.22 12.77 -13.23
N THR A 651 18.86 11.88 -14.15
CA THR A 651 18.59 12.17 -15.56
C THR A 651 17.08 12.11 -15.86
N VAL A 652 16.57 13.06 -16.64
CA VAL A 652 15.15 13.14 -16.98
C VAL A 652 14.92 12.81 -18.46
N TYR A 653 13.97 11.94 -18.73
CA TYR A 653 13.49 11.57 -20.06
C TYR A 653 12.09 12.15 -20.28
N HIS A 654 11.94 13.01 -21.29
CA HIS A 654 10.66 13.57 -21.72
C HIS A 654 10.09 12.68 -22.83
N ILE A 655 9.12 11.84 -22.50
CA ILE A 655 8.57 10.81 -23.37
C ILE A 655 7.23 11.30 -23.93
N HIS A 656 7.18 11.58 -25.22
CA HIS A 656 5.98 11.98 -25.94
C HIS A 656 5.44 10.81 -26.74
N VAL A 657 4.31 10.27 -26.31
CA VAL A 657 3.63 9.15 -26.99
C VAL A 657 2.50 9.69 -27.85
N ARG A 658 2.48 9.33 -29.14
CA ARG A 658 1.44 9.75 -30.09
C ARG A 658 0.86 8.57 -30.84
N GLN A 659 -0.47 8.56 -31.00
CA GLN A 659 -1.14 7.63 -31.87
C GLN A 659 -1.21 8.21 -33.30
N THR A 660 -0.71 7.45 -34.28
CA THR A 660 -0.75 7.86 -35.70
C THR A 660 -1.96 7.26 -36.42
N ALA A 661 -2.61 8.06 -37.28
CA ALA A 661 -3.75 7.60 -38.07
C ALA A 661 -3.29 6.53 -39.08
N ALA A 662 -3.85 5.33 -38.96
CA ALA A 662 -3.79 4.20 -39.88
C ALA A 662 -2.41 3.73 -40.36
N GLY A 663 -1.93 2.64 -39.81
CA GLY A 663 -0.85 1.81 -40.31
C GLY A 663 -0.80 0.49 -39.58
N ILE A 664 -0.72 -0.61 -40.28
CA ILE A 664 -0.17 -1.86 -39.77
C ILE A 664 1.32 -1.55 -39.59
N GLY A 665 1.77 -1.29 -38.36
CA GLY A 665 3.15 -0.90 -38.08
C GLY A 665 3.53 -1.26 -36.65
N GLU A 666 4.82 -1.44 -36.43
CA GLU A 666 5.41 -1.63 -35.11
C GLU A 666 5.52 -0.29 -34.36
N ILE A 667 5.63 -0.35 -33.04
CA ILE A 667 5.94 0.81 -32.21
C ILE A 667 7.32 1.34 -32.59
N ARG A 668 7.42 2.61 -32.98
CA ARG A 668 8.69 3.27 -33.25
C ARG A 668 9.06 4.20 -32.12
N VAL A 669 10.32 4.11 -31.70
CA VAL A 669 10.88 4.92 -30.61
C VAL A 669 12.09 5.66 -31.14
N THR A 670 12.20 6.97 -30.90
CA THR A 670 13.41 7.74 -31.10
C THR A 670 13.89 8.35 -29.80
N LEU A 671 15.19 8.34 -29.57
CA LEU A 671 15.86 9.00 -28.45
C LEU A 671 16.77 10.09 -29.04
N ASP A 672 16.52 11.35 -28.64
CA ASP A 672 17.25 12.53 -29.16
C ASP A 672 17.36 12.57 -30.70
N GLY A 673 16.27 12.18 -31.37
CA GLY A 673 16.19 12.10 -32.82
C GLY A 673 16.82 10.86 -33.48
N VAL A 674 17.36 9.92 -32.66
CA VAL A 674 17.94 8.66 -33.16
C VAL A 674 16.95 7.52 -32.97
N GLU A 675 16.59 6.83 -34.07
CA GLU A 675 15.65 5.70 -34.03
C GLU A 675 16.27 4.51 -33.28
N GLN A 676 15.48 3.90 -32.37
CA GLN A 676 15.86 2.75 -31.56
C GLN A 676 15.52 1.43 -32.29
N SER A 677 16.27 0.38 -32.02
CA SER A 677 16.06 -0.94 -32.64
C SER A 677 14.83 -1.71 -32.20
N GLY A 678 14.05 -1.17 -31.24
CA GLY A 678 12.85 -1.79 -30.69
C GLY A 678 12.09 -0.83 -29.77
N PRO A 679 10.98 -1.28 -29.14
CA PRO A 679 10.12 -0.45 -28.33
C PRO A 679 10.67 -0.23 -26.90
N ALA A 680 11.95 0.13 -26.79
CA ALA A 680 12.61 0.39 -25.51
C ALA A 680 13.57 1.58 -25.62
N VAL A 681 13.68 2.34 -24.53
CA VAL A 681 14.59 3.46 -24.36
C VAL A 681 15.75 3.03 -23.48
N PRO A 682 17.02 3.09 -23.94
CA PRO A 682 18.17 2.90 -23.07
C PRO A 682 18.25 4.07 -22.06
N LEU A 683 18.44 3.74 -20.79
CA LEU A 683 18.53 4.72 -19.72
C LEU A 683 19.98 4.86 -19.26
N VAL A 684 20.48 6.08 -19.25
CA VAL A 684 21.81 6.45 -18.74
C VAL A 684 21.66 7.57 -17.72
N ASP A 685 22.52 7.59 -16.72
CA ASP A 685 22.53 8.65 -15.71
C ASP A 685 23.66 9.64 -16.03
N ASP A 686 23.42 10.53 -16.99
CA ASP A 686 24.36 11.56 -17.42
C ASP A 686 23.99 12.98 -16.95
N ARG A 687 22.91 13.10 -16.16
CA ARG A 687 22.38 14.35 -15.60
C ARG A 687 21.90 15.35 -16.63
N ARG A 688 21.47 14.88 -17.81
CA ARG A 688 20.88 15.68 -18.88
C ARG A 688 19.39 15.44 -18.99
N GLU A 689 18.76 16.21 -19.85
CA GLU A 689 17.39 15.97 -20.29
C GLU A 689 17.42 15.34 -21.68
N HIS A 690 16.65 14.26 -21.86
CA HIS A 690 16.54 13.52 -23.11
C HIS A 690 15.12 13.61 -23.66
N ALA A 691 14.99 13.78 -24.97
CA ALA A 691 13.73 13.77 -25.68
C ALA A 691 13.46 12.38 -26.29
N VAL A 692 12.30 11.80 -25.96
CA VAL A 692 11.85 10.51 -26.49
C VAL A 692 10.53 10.70 -27.21
N GLU A 693 10.50 10.31 -28.50
CA GLU A 693 9.26 10.29 -29.28
C GLU A 693 8.85 8.84 -29.52
N VAL A 694 7.58 8.53 -29.23
CA VAL A 694 6.99 7.20 -29.40
C VAL A 694 5.81 7.31 -30.35
N CYS A 695 5.89 6.65 -31.49
CA CYS A 695 4.81 6.59 -32.46
C CYS A 695 4.11 5.22 -32.38
N LEU A 696 2.82 5.23 -32.06
CA LEU A 696 1.97 4.05 -31.98
C LEU A 696 1.03 3.99 -33.20
N PRO A 697 0.89 2.82 -33.85
CA PRO A 697 -0.17 2.65 -34.82
C PRO A 697 -1.53 2.59 -34.09
N ARG A 698 -2.51 3.37 -34.52
CA ARG A 698 -3.89 3.20 -34.03
C ARG A 698 -4.40 1.80 -34.37
N ARG A 699 -4.59 0.95 -33.41
CA ARG A 699 -5.20 -0.36 -33.63
C ARG A 699 -6.66 -0.16 -34.06
N ARG A 700 -7.02 -0.61 -35.26
CA ARG A 700 -8.43 -0.82 -35.61
C ARG A 700 -8.93 -1.98 -34.75
N ILE A 701 -10.04 -1.80 -34.05
CA ILE A 701 -10.74 -2.87 -33.36
C ILE A 701 -11.18 -3.88 -34.44
N CYS A 702 -10.36 -4.92 -34.66
CA CYS A 702 -10.72 -6.07 -35.47
C CYS A 702 -11.14 -7.21 -34.52
N PRO A 703 -12.35 -7.78 -34.66
CA PRO A 703 -12.86 -8.80 -33.73
C PRO A 703 -12.18 -10.16 -33.81
N LYS A 704 -11.18 -10.37 -34.67
CA LYS A 704 -10.58 -11.69 -34.89
C LYS A 704 -9.12 -11.56 -35.36
N GLU A 705 -8.16 -11.47 -34.45
CA GLU A 705 -6.79 -11.91 -34.75
C GLU A 705 -6.08 -12.27 -33.43
N GLY A 706 -5.29 -13.36 -33.49
CA GLY A 706 -4.67 -13.99 -32.34
C GLY A 706 -3.70 -13.07 -31.58
N VAL A 707 -3.72 -13.24 -30.27
CA VAL A 707 -2.81 -12.56 -29.34
C VAL A 707 -1.42 -13.17 -29.51
N PRO A 708 -0.33 -12.35 -29.54
CA PRO A 708 1.01 -12.88 -29.34
C PRO A 708 1.07 -13.61 -27.99
N SER A 709 1.68 -14.77 -27.95
CA SER A 709 1.81 -15.53 -26.72
C SER A 709 2.62 -14.72 -25.71
N THR A 710 2.21 -14.69 -24.44
CA THR A 710 2.96 -14.06 -23.36
C THR A 710 4.35 -14.66 -23.16
N SER A 711 4.69 -15.74 -23.85
CA SER A 711 6.03 -16.31 -23.92
C SER A 711 7.06 -15.42 -24.62
N ASP A 712 6.62 -14.43 -25.41
CA ASP A 712 7.51 -13.44 -26.04
C ASP A 712 7.87 -12.27 -25.10
N PHE A 713 7.31 -12.25 -23.88
CA PHE A 713 7.68 -11.33 -22.80
C PHE A 713 8.63 -11.98 -21.80
N GLY A 714 9.31 -13.05 -22.19
CA GLY A 714 10.40 -13.63 -21.43
C GLY A 714 11.51 -12.60 -21.22
N LEU A 715 12.04 -12.53 -20.02
CA LEU A 715 13.27 -11.84 -19.68
C LEU A 715 14.40 -12.39 -20.56
N SER A 716 14.58 -11.80 -21.74
CA SER A 716 15.78 -12.06 -22.54
C SER A 716 16.92 -11.24 -21.93
N ILE A 717 17.50 -11.76 -20.87
CA ILE A 717 18.80 -11.29 -20.39
C ILE A 717 19.84 -11.99 -21.25
N THR A 718 20.10 -11.42 -22.44
CA THR A 718 21.22 -11.86 -23.27
C THR A 718 22.51 -11.33 -22.68
N ASP A 719 23.37 -12.27 -22.39
CA ASP A 719 24.78 -12.22 -22.08
C ASP A 719 25.49 -10.88 -22.46
N ARG A 720 25.70 -10.02 -21.45
CA ARG A 720 26.76 -9.00 -21.49
C ARG A 720 27.35 -8.86 -20.09
N SER A 721 28.67 -9.03 -20.03
CA SER A 721 29.55 -8.81 -18.90
C SER A 721 29.06 -7.68 -17.97
N LEU A 722 28.57 -8.09 -16.80
CA LEU A 722 28.21 -7.22 -15.69
C LEU A 722 29.50 -6.56 -15.15
N CYS A 723 29.71 -5.30 -15.47
CA CYS A 723 30.54 -4.46 -14.61
C CYS A 723 29.80 -4.28 -13.29
N ALA A 724 30.44 -4.67 -12.19
CA ALA A 724 29.93 -4.51 -10.84
C ALA A 724 29.46 -3.06 -10.63
N ALA A 725 28.17 -2.87 -10.38
CA ALA A 725 27.66 -1.61 -9.89
C ALA A 725 28.22 -1.40 -8.49
N GLU A 726 28.88 -0.28 -8.26
CA GLU A 726 29.31 0.10 -6.90
C GLU A 726 28.08 0.14 -5.98
N PRO A 727 28.18 -0.37 -4.75
CA PRO A 727 27.06 -0.32 -3.81
C PRO A 727 26.72 1.14 -3.50
N LEU A 728 25.43 1.47 -3.58
CA LEU A 728 24.91 2.75 -3.13
C LEU A 728 25.36 3.01 -1.68
N PRO A 729 25.77 4.24 -1.33
CA PRO A 729 26.24 4.55 0.01
C PRO A 729 25.17 4.20 1.04
N GLN A 730 25.56 3.44 2.05
CA GLN A 730 24.74 3.15 3.22
C GLN A 730 24.54 4.46 3.99
N GLU A 731 23.42 5.12 3.80
CA GLU A 731 22.95 6.09 4.77
C GLU A 731 22.44 5.32 6.00
N SER A 732 22.96 5.72 7.15
CA SER A 732 22.74 5.12 8.46
C SER A 732 21.26 4.87 8.75
N ALA A 733 20.93 3.62 9.05
CA ALA A 733 19.63 3.16 9.50
C ALA A 733 19.05 4.06 10.59
N LEU A 734 17.95 4.72 10.29
CA LEU A 734 17.06 5.30 11.27
C LEU A 734 16.14 4.16 11.78
N THR A 735 16.48 3.63 12.95
CA THR A 735 15.59 2.78 13.75
C THR A 735 14.49 3.61 14.39
#